data_d73c9a48dda2e99d3c51eec3c1a0e5ab
#
_entry.id   d73c9a48dda2e99d3c51eec3c1a0e5ab
#
_cell.length_a   1.000
_cell.length_b   1.000
_cell.length_c   1.000
_cell.angle_alpha   90.00
_cell.angle_beta   90.00
_cell.angle_gamma   90.00
#
_symmetry.space_group_name_H-M   'P 1'
#
loop_
_entity.id
_entity.type
_entity.pdbx_description
1 polymer ?
#
loop_
_entity_poly.entity_id
_entity_poly.type
_entity_poly.pdbx_seq_one_letter_code
_entity_poly.pdbx_strand_id
1 'polypeptide(L)'
;MKFFRAALLAAVFSAHSLQLAFADSVIPKATDGRPLNLGFESGDLRDWQANGKAFDQLPIRGDVVAQRRGDMKSNHEGEFWIGGFERTGDDPKGTLTSVPFKVTHPWASFLVAGGPWPETRVELVDSATGQTFFKISGSESETLRPVVVELKGLMGKQILIRLVDDRSGHWGHLNFDNFRFHTERPVLPSELTLKDTPKNAAPPADQVLFAGLSAADAAAKATLPSGFAMHVFASEPDIRNPIAFCEDHRGRLWVAEGLSYPKRVGHPPVNGTPEQLRKDFFSGKDRILVFEDTDGDHKADKRTVFLENVNLISGMEFGFGGLWVGAAPYLMFIPIADGDAPKPAGDPQILLDGWNYTADTHETLNTFNWGPDGWLYGCHGVFCPSHVGKPGATENDRQWVDAGVWRYHPVTHRFEIFTEGGSNPWGIDFDEHGNLWSEMCVIPHLFHMIQGARVLRQGGEHYTYNRDETQRNAKHRDQRSRKSIFPYVYEDIGTHADHVHWAGAAGPHAANGRSDAMGGGHAHAGMLCYLGTSWPASFRNNLIIGNIHGQRMNVDLPVARGSGYVGKHGQDLLNFNDRWSQTLNQRLDPDGSVFVIDWYDANQCHHGRDDGHDHSSGRIYKIVYQNQPVTRTNLASLTPNQLVSLVGSKNEWLSRHARRVLQERVAAAGAQESVDEIPAGIRDYARTRKAAEKMPALEELLDAVDGSGDATSRLRALWALHLTGRILPEDAARWIRDPEPQIRAWAVQTFFEHSGMLFNEPTFEQLAGSAVEALVALATDDPSPVVRRAVASAAQRVPAAQRWDILKGLLSHAEDASDFNLPLLYWYATEGPVSTDADRATELLKECKIPKVREFIARRLTQMALAKN
;
A
#
# COMPACT_ATOMS: atom_id res chain seq x y z
N MET A 1 -37.18 -15.82 -45.45
CA MET A 1 -38.02 -15.59 -44.25
C MET A 1 -37.44 -16.40 -43.09
N LYS A 2 -36.50 -15.87 -42.33
CA LYS A 2 -35.99 -16.28 -41.00
C LYS A 2 -34.77 -15.42 -40.68
N PHE A 3 -34.97 -14.12 -40.60
CA PHE A 3 -34.02 -13.13 -40.04
C PHE A 3 -34.88 -11.95 -39.65
N PHE A 4 -35.41 -11.97 -38.42
CA PHE A 4 -35.97 -10.81 -37.71
C PHE A 4 -36.50 -11.33 -36.36
N ARG A 5 -35.64 -11.62 -35.43
CA ARG A 5 -35.94 -11.73 -33.99
C ARG A 5 -34.65 -11.89 -33.19
N ALA A 6 -33.76 -10.90 -33.23
CA ALA A 6 -32.62 -10.80 -32.32
C ALA A 6 -32.11 -9.35 -32.25
N ALA A 7 -33.02 -8.42 -32.01
CA ALA A 7 -32.67 -7.02 -31.83
C ALA A 7 -33.74 -6.32 -31.00
N LEU A 8 -33.97 -6.76 -29.74
CA LEU A 8 -34.74 -6.01 -28.73
C LEU A 8 -34.49 -6.57 -27.33
N LEU A 9 -33.19 -6.67 -26.91
CA LEU A 9 -32.80 -6.96 -25.49
C LEU A 9 -31.44 -6.33 -25.14
N ALA A 10 -31.15 -5.17 -25.70
CA ALA A 10 -29.93 -4.41 -25.41
C ALA A 10 -30.22 -2.92 -25.32
N ALA A 11 -31.15 -2.53 -24.48
CA ALA A 11 -31.37 -1.11 -24.14
C ALA A 11 -32.26 -0.97 -22.89
N VAL A 12 -31.82 -1.51 -21.73
CA VAL A 12 -32.22 -1.05 -20.39
C VAL A 12 -31.13 -1.48 -19.40
N PHE A 13 -29.95 -0.92 -19.48
CA PHE A 13 -28.97 -0.87 -18.40
C PHE A 13 -28.45 0.56 -18.34
N SER A 14 -29.30 1.46 -17.91
CA SER A 14 -28.85 2.77 -17.43
C SER A 14 -29.39 2.96 -16.02
N ALA A 15 -28.48 3.30 -15.12
CA ALA A 15 -28.74 3.84 -13.79
C ALA A 15 -29.60 2.94 -12.89
N HIS A 16 -29.04 1.84 -12.40
CA HIS A 16 -29.46 1.31 -11.12
C HIS A 16 -28.35 1.59 -10.10
N SER A 17 -28.63 2.57 -9.23
CA SER A 17 -28.11 2.61 -7.87
C SER A 17 -28.09 1.17 -7.33
N LEU A 18 -27.04 0.78 -6.60
CA LEU A 18 -26.97 -0.51 -5.88
C LEU A 18 -28.18 -0.59 -4.92
N GLN A 19 -29.32 -0.99 -5.44
CA GLN A 19 -30.42 -1.45 -4.60
C GLN A 19 -30.02 -2.83 -4.08
N LEU A 20 -29.88 -2.93 -2.77
CA LEU A 20 -29.83 -4.19 -2.05
C LEU A 20 -31.01 -5.04 -2.52
N ALA A 21 -30.73 -6.11 -3.27
CA ALA A 21 -31.79 -7.05 -3.70
C ALA A 21 -32.23 -7.90 -2.49
N PHE A 22 -33.00 -7.30 -1.57
CA PHE A 22 -33.72 -8.04 -0.54
C PHE A 22 -35.00 -8.62 -1.17
N ALA A 23 -34.92 -9.79 -1.78
CA ALA A 23 -36.01 -10.40 -2.52
C ALA A 23 -37.26 -10.66 -1.67
N ASP A 24 -37.18 -10.75 -0.31
CA ASP A 24 -38.28 -11.03 0.58
C ASP A 24 -38.25 -10.19 1.87
N SER A 25 -38.00 -8.88 1.76
CA SER A 25 -38.05 -8.00 2.95
C SER A 25 -39.46 -7.47 3.23
N VAL A 26 -39.81 -7.35 4.50
CA VAL A 26 -41.11 -6.89 4.94
C VAL A 26 -40.98 -5.69 5.87
N ILE A 27 -41.72 -4.60 5.58
CA ILE A 27 -41.84 -3.48 6.51
C ILE A 27 -42.71 -3.89 7.69
N PRO A 28 -42.30 -3.67 8.95
CA PRO A 28 -43.15 -3.88 10.12
C PRO A 28 -44.49 -3.13 10.03
N LYS A 29 -45.53 -3.71 10.57
CA LYS A 29 -46.88 -3.15 10.53
C LYS A 29 -47.33 -2.69 11.89
N ALA A 30 -48.12 -1.63 11.93
CA ALA A 30 -48.89 -1.18 13.08
C ALA A 30 -50.03 -2.19 13.39
N THR A 31 -50.68 -2.04 14.54
CA THR A 31 -51.80 -2.90 14.98
C THR A 31 -53.03 -2.82 14.07
N ASP A 32 -53.16 -1.74 13.31
CA ASP A 32 -54.20 -1.55 12.30
C ASP A 32 -53.84 -2.15 10.92
N GLY A 33 -52.70 -2.79 10.78
CA GLY A 33 -52.21 -3.40 9.54
C GLY A 33 -51.49 -2.49 8.60
N ARG A 34 -51.37 -1.19 8.86
CA ARG A 34 -50.65 -0.19 8.10
C ARG A 34 -49.15 -0.43 8.25
N PRO A 35 -48.33 -0.30 7.15
CA PRO A 35 -46.89 -0.24 7.23
C PRO A 35 -46.42 0.89 8.14
N LEU A 36 -45.45 0.65 8.99
CA LEU A 36 -44.80 1.68 9.81
C LEU A 36 -43.77 2.48 9.02
N ASN A 37 -43.65 3.76 9.34
CA ASN A 37 -42.71 4.68 8.72
C ASN A 37 -41.27 4.53 9.34
N LEU A 38 -40.68 3.35 9.24
CA LEU A 38 -39.38 3.05 9.84
C LEU A 38 -38.19 3.33 8.87
N GLY A 39 -38.46 3.74 7.63
CA GLY A 39 -37.54 4.26 6.65
C GLY A 39 -37.87 5.72 6.25
N PHE A 40 -38.73 6.39 7.04
CA PHE A 40 -39.06 7.84 6.91
C PHE A 40 -39.68 8.28 5.57
N GLU A 41 -40.10 7.39 4.68
CA GLU A 41 -40.58 7.68 3.33
C GLU A 41 -41.87 8.50 3.29
N SER A 42 -42.56 8.70 4.43
CA SER A 42 -43.63 9.70 4.51
C SER A 42 -43.13 11.16 4.56
N GLY A 43 -41.85 11.40 4.69
CA GLY A 43 -41.24 12.74 4.80
C GLY A 43 -41.47 13.42 6.14
N ASP A 44 -41.95 12.67 7.15
CA ASP A 44 -42.18 13.14 8.51
C ASP A 44 -41.78 12.09 9.55
N LEU A 45 -41.89 12.43 10.85
CA LEU A 45 -41.58 11.52 11.98
C LEU A 45 -42.81 10.72 12.42
N ARG A 46 -43.78 10.43 11.55
CA ARG A 46 -44.92 9.55 11.86
C ARG A 46 -44.37 8.19 12.35
N ASP A 47 -45.03 7.66 13.39
CA ASP A 47 -44.62 6.45 14.09
C ASP A 47 -43.36 6.58 14.98
N TRP A 48 -42.89 7.82 15.16
CA TRP A 48 -41.74 8.12 16.00
C TRP A 48 -42.01 9.24 16.99
N GLN A 49 -41.41 9.19 18.17
CA GLN A 49 -41.45 10.23 19.19
C GLN A 49 -40.08 10.77 19.47
N ALA A 50 -39.86 12.05 19.21
CA ALA A 50 -38.62 12.76 19.52
C ALA A 50 -38.65 13.32 20.96
N ASN A 51 -37.48 13.29 21.61
CA ASN A 51 -37.20 13.95 22.87
C ASN A 51 -35.81 14.59 22.82
N GLY A 52 -35.70 15.86 23.19
CA GLY A 52 -34.51 16.68 22.99
C GLY A 52 -34.47 17.33 21.62
N LYS A 53 -33.28 17.76 21.16
CA LYS A 53 -33.09 18.58 19.95
C LYS A 53 -32.25 17.92 18.85
N ALA A 54 -31.68 16.77 19.09
CA ALA A 54 -30.77 16.13 18.12
C ALA A 54 -31.50 15.76 16.80
N PHE A 55 -32.81 15.53 16.85
CA PHE A 55 -33.62 15.09 15.72
C PHE A 55 -34.59 16.16 15.21
N ASP A 56 -34.36 17.44 15.55
CA ASP A 56 -35.14 18.56 15.07
C ASP A 56 -35.00 18.74 13.56
N GLN A 57 -36.10 19.08 12.86
CA GLN A 57 -36.15 19.32 11.43
C GLN A 57 -35.80 18.12 10.53
N LEU A 58 -35.90 16.91 11.06
CA LEU A 58 -35.71 15.65 10.32
C LEU A 58 -37.05 15.04 9.90
N PRO A 59 -37.13 14.17 8.90
CA PRO A 59 -36.00 13.55 8.15
C PRO A 59 -35.43 14.44 7.05
N ILE A 60 -34.27 14.01 6.49
CA ILE A 60 -33.61 14.67 5.37
C ILE A 60 -34.13 14.08 4.05
N ARG A 61 -34.29 14.91 3.04
CA ARG A 61 -34.62 14.48 1.68
C ARG A 61 -33.38 14.45 0.79
N GLY A 62 -33.12 13.31 0.16
CA GLY A 62 -32.03 13.12 -0.82
C GLY A 62 -30.63 13.12 -0.21
N ASP A 63 -29.61 12.95 -1.05
CA ASP A 63 -28.21 12.87 -0.62
C ASP A 63 -27.57 14.27 -0.50
N VAL A 64 -27.76 14.88 0.67
CA VAL A 64 -27.15 16.18 0.98
C VAL A 64 -25.70 16.04 1.47
N VAL A 65 -25.27 14.82 1.87
CA VAL A 65 -23.89 14.53 2.26
C VAL A 65 -22.95 14.72 1.07
N ALA A 66 -23.29 14.14 -0.08
CA ALA A 66 -22.48 14.27 -1.30
C ALA A 66 -22.33 15.74 -1.77
N GLN A 67 -23.27 16.59 -1.41
CA GLN A 67 -23.21 18.04 -1.71
C GLN A 67 -22.26 18.79 -0.76
N ARG A 68 -22.14 18.33 0.48
CA ARG A 68 -21.31 18.93 1.54
C ARG A 68 -19.88 18.36 1.55
N ARG A 69 -19.75 17.07 1.27
CA ARG A 69 -18.49 16.32 1.34
C ARG A 69 -18.30 15.54 0.05
N GLY A 70 -17.21 15.80 -0.66
CA GLY A 70 -16.88 15.05 -1.88
C GLY A 70 -16.37 13.62 -1.63
N ASP A 71 -16.01 13.31 -0.40
CA ASP A 71 -15.43 12.02 0.03
C ASP A 71 -16.46 11.01 0.54
N MET A 72 -17.70 11.43 0.81
CA MET A 72 -18.76 10.57 1.36
C MET A 72 -20.09 10.78 0.65
N LYS A 73 -20.96 9.78 0.76
CA LYS A 73 -22.36 9.80 0.33
C LYS A 73 -23.23 9.28 1.46
N SER A 74 -24.49 9.67 1.52
CA SER A 74 -25.41 9.14 2.53
C SER A 74 -25.68 7.64 2.35
N ASN A 75 -25.76 7.14 1.13
CA ASN A 75 -26.18 5.78 0.77
C ASN A 75 -27.50 5.36 1.43
N HIS A 76 -28.43 6.33 1.68
CA HIS A 76 -29.76 6.05 2.15
C HIS A 76 -30.61 5.32 1.09
N GLU A 77 -31.64 4.62 1.52
CA GLU A 77 -32.65 4.03 0.62
C GLU A 77 -33.89 4.92 0.55
N GLY A 78 -34.50 5.04 -0.64
CA GLY A 78 -35.68 5.86 -0.85
C GLY A 78 -35.38 7.35 -0.99
N GLU A 79 -36.32 8.20 -0.55
CA GLU A 79 -36.21 9.67 -0.64
C GLU A 79 -35.80 10.33 0.69
N PHE A 80 -36.07 9.69 1.85
CA PHE A 80 -35.93 10.32 3.16
C PHE A 80 -35.15 9.40 4.13
N TRP A 81 -34.37 10.02 5.01
CA TRP A 81 -33.56 9.34 6.03
C TRP A 81 -33.28 10.24 7.24
N ILE A 82 -32.82 9.67 8.34
CA ILE A 82 -32.30 10.44 9.49
C ILE A 82 -30.82 10.73 9.29
N GLY A 83 -30.52 12.01 9.08
CA GLY A 83 -29.17 12.56 9.01
C GLY A 83 -28.93 13.51 10.19
N GLY A 84 -28.45 13.01 11.31
CA GLY A 84 -28.35 13.76 12.56
C GLY A 84 -27.52 15.05 12.46
N PHE A 85 -26.45 15.04 11.68
CA PHE A 85 -25.62 16.22 11.46
C PHE A 85 -26.24 17.29 10.58
N GLU A 86 -27.06 16.91 9.60
CA GLU A 86 -27.40 17.72 8.44
C GLU A 86 -28.27 18.95 8.75
N ARG A 87 -28.93 18.98 9.92
CA ARG A 87 -29.75 20.10 10.36
C ARG A 87 -29.27 20.76 11.64
N THR A 88 -28.80 19.96 12.57
CA THR A 88 -28.53 20.39 13.93
C THR A 88 -27.04 20.35 14.31
N GLY A 89 -26.18 19.68 13.49
CA GLY A 89 -24.76 19.50 13.78
C GLY A 89 -24.52 18.49 14.94
N ASP A 90 -23.33 18.54 15.51
CA ASP A 90 -22.84 17.58 16.51
C ASP A 90 -23.17 17.94 17.98
N ASP A 91 -23.77 19.07 18.27
CA ASP A 91 -23.92 19.55 19.64
C ASP A 91 -25.25 19.18 20.31
N PRO A 92 -26.41 19.19 19.62
CA PRO A 92 -27.68 18.90 20.23
C PRO A 92 -27.82 17.43 20.65
N LYS A 93 -28.46 17.21 21.78
CA LYS A 93 -28.74 15.88 22.33
C LYS A 93 -30.21 15.54 22.25
N GLY A 94 -30.52 14.22 22.13
CA GLY A 94 -31.88 13.76 22.11
C GLY A 94 -32.04 12.28 21.82
N THR A 95 -33.29 11.83 21.80
CA THR A 95 -33.67 10.48 21.38
C THR A 95 -34.83 10.52 20.43
N LEU A 96 -34.86 9.57 19.50
CA LEU A 96 -35.99 9.35 18.60
C LEU A 96 -36.44 7.88 18.77
N THR A 97 -37.67 7.65 19.26
CA THR A 97 -38.16 6.34 19.63
C THR A 97 -39.37 5.93 18.80
N SER A 98 -39.33 4.77 18.17
CA SER A 98 -40.46 4.28 17.36
C SER A 98 -41.64 3.82 18.26
N VAL A 99 -42.85 3.76 17.68
CA VAL A 99 -43.91 3.00 18.29
C VAL A 99 -43.53 1.51 18.40
N PRO A 100 -44.06 0.79 19.39
CA PRO A 100 -43.83 -0.66 19.49
C PRO A 100 -44.46 -1.42 18.32
N PHE A 101 -43.76 -2.48 17.84
CA PHE A 101 -44.28 -3.36 16.80
C PHE A 101 -43.87 -4.81 17.03
N LYS A 102 -44.69 -5.71 16.48
CA LYS A 102 -44.52 -7.16 16.70
C LYS A 102 -43.42 -7.73 15.81
N VAL A 103 -42.53 -8.52 16.40
CA VAL A 103 -41.54 -9.32 15.66
C VAL A 103 -42.23 -10.45 14.92
N THR A 104 -42.23 -10.42 13.62
CA THR A 104 -42.92 -11.37 12.72
C THR A 104 -41.99 -12.29 11.95
N HIS A 105 -40.69 -11.94 11.89
CA HIS A 105 -39.69 -12.70 11.15
C HIS A 105 -38.39 -12.86 11.97
N PRO A 106 -37.61 -13.91 11.70
CA PRO A 106 -36.46 -14.26 12.51
C PRO A 106 -35.23 -13.34 12.32
N TRP A 107 -35.25 -12.48 11.31
CA TRP A 107 -34.17 -11.56 11.01
C TRP A 107 -34.67 -10.12 10.73
N ALA A 108 -33.85 -9.15 11.06
CA ALA A 108 -34.06 -7.76 10.68
C ALA A 108 -32.81 -7.16 10.10
N SER A 109 -32.98 -6.11 9.29
CA SER A 109 -31.90 -5.23 8.83
C SER A 109 -32.26 -3.77 8.93
N PHE A 110 -31.28 -2.90 9.04
CA PHE A 110 -31.42 -1.44 8.94
C PHE A 110 -30.08 -0.82 8.54
N LEU A 111 -30.07 0.47 8.22
CA LEU A 111 -28.89 1.21 7.87
C LEU A 111 -28.49 2.14 9.02
N VAL A 112 -27.18 2.27 9.30
CA VAL A 112 -26.64 3.13 10.36
C VAL A 112 -25.34 3.79 9.94
N ALA A 113 -25.15 5.05 10.34
CA ALA A 113 -23.90 5.79 10.21
C ALA A 113 -23.77 6.84 11.34
N GLY A 114 -22.80 7.77 11.24
CA GLY A 114 -22.54 8.78 12.27
C GLY A 114 -21.42 8.39 13.23
N GLY A 115 -21.48 8.91 14.44
CA GLY A 115 -20.44 8.75 15.45
C GLY A 115 -20.26 7.33 15.97
N PRO A 116 -19.01 6.93 16.33
CA PRO A 116 -18.69 5.58 16.81
C PRO A 116 -18.90 5.42 18.32
N TRP A 117 -19.44 6.43 18.98
CA TRP A 117 -19.48 6.51 20.44
C TRP A 117 -20.64 5.69 21.05
N PRO A 118 -20.47 5.16 22.28
CA PRO A 118 -21.58 4.51 22.98
C PRO A 118 -22.79 5.43 23.22
N GLU A 119 -22.57 6.74 23.25
CA GLU A 119 -23.58 7.78 23.45
C GLU A 119 -24.36 8.08 22.15
N THR A 120 -23.82 7.75 20.95
CA THR A 120 -24.52 7.86 19.66
C THR A 120 -24.79 6.46 19.10
N ARG A 121 -26.03 5.95 19.25
CA ARG A 121 -26.34 4.54 18.94
C ARG A 121 -27.78 4.28 18.57
N VAL A 122 -28.00 3.21 17.83
CA VAL A 122 -29.30 2.56 17.64
C VAL A 122 -29.47 1.49 18.71
N GLU A 123 -30.62 1.47 19.37
CA GLU A 123 -31.02 0.41 20.32
C GLU A 123 -32.27 -0.31 19.80
N LEU A 124 -32.29 -1.65 19.92
CA LEU A 124 -33.53 -2.43 19.83
C LEU A 124 -33.91 -2.85 21.24
N VAL A 125 -35.15 -2.54 21.63
CA VAL A 125 -35.63 -2.65 23.00
C VAL A 125 -36.85 -3.56 23.05
N ASP A 126 -36.88 -4.51 23.97
CA ASP A 126 -38.09 -5.28 24.30
C ASP A 126 -39.10 -4.30 24.94
N SER A 127 -40.21 -4.07 24.27
CA SER A 127 -41.20 -3.07 24.68
C SER A 127 -41.89 -3.38 26.01
N ALA A 128 -41.98 -4.66 26.40
CA ALA A 128 -42.64 -5.09 27.64
C ALA A 128 -41.72 -4.90 28.85
N THR A 129 -40.43 -5.14 28.72
CA THR A 129 -39.45 -5.10 29.82
C THR A 129 -38.63 -3.80 29.85
N GLY A 130 -38.61 -3.06 28.77
CA GLY A 130 -37.73 -1.90 28.61
C GLY A 130 -36.24 -2.27 28.43
N GLN A 131 -35.88 -3.54 28.31
CA GLN A 131 -34.54 -4.02 28.22
C GLN A 131 -34.00 -3.86 26.76
N THR A 132 -32.87 -3.22 26.61
CA THR A 132 -32.14 -3.17 25.34
C THR A 132 -31.46 -4.52 25.11
N PHE A 133 -31.80 -5.21 24.03
CA PHE A 133 -31.22 -6.50 23.65
C PHE A 133 -30.21 -6.41 22.51
N PHE A 134 -30.22 -5.29 21.79
CA PHE A 134 -29.26 -5.00 20.74
C PHE A 134 -28.94 -3.52 20.71
N LYS A 135 -27.66 -3.15 20.50
CA LYS A 135 -27.23 -1.77 20.32
C LYS A 135 -26.03 -1.69 19.37
N ILE A 136 -25.98 -0.63 18.57
CA ILE A 136 -24.88 -0.38 17.63
C ILE A 136 -24.71 1.11 17.38
N SER A 137 -23.46 1.56 17.24
CA SER A 137 -23.10 2.94 16.89
C SER A 137 -22.71 3.07 15.41
N GLY A 138 -22.51 4.29 14.93
CA GLY A 138 -21.89 4.58 13.64
C GLY A 138 -20.41 4.20 13.60
N SER A 139 -19.68 4.75 12.64
CA SER A 139 -18.26 4.41 12.39
C SER A 139 -17.41 5.58 11.91
N GLU A 140 -17.69 6.79 12.40
CA GLU A 140 -17.09 8.05 11.90
C GLU A 140 -17.30 8.23 10.39
N SER A 141 -18.49 7.93 9.93
CA SER A 141 -18.88 8.02 8.52
C SER A 141 -20.29 8.54 8.38
N GLU A 142 -20.51 9.36 7.36
CA GLU A 142 -21.88 9.73 6.93
C GLU A 142 -22.52 8.64 6.06
N THR A 143 -21.70 7.72 5.55
CA THR A 143 -22.17 6.68 4.64
C THR A 143 -22.88 5.58 5.44
N LEU A 144 -24.18 5.49 5.27
CA LEU A 144 -25.03 4.49 5.90
C LEU A 144 -24.63 3.07 5.46
N ARG A 145 -24.42 2.21 6.43
CA ARG A 145 -24.06 0.80 6.25
C ARG A 145 -25.12 -0.14 6.77
N PRO A 146 -25.32 -1.28 6.14
CA PRO A 146 -26.31 -2.24 6.60
C PRO A 146 -25.89 -2.97 7.88
N VAL A 147 -26.87 -3.22 8.74
CA VAL A 147 -26.74 -4.02 9.96
C VAL A 147 -27.80 -5.11 9.91
N VAL A 148 -27.42 -6.35 10.27
CA VAL A 148 -28.33 -7.50 10.33
C VAL A 148 -28.42 -7.99 11.78
N VAL A 149 -29.63 -8.25 12.23
CA VAL A 149 -29.92 -8.67 13.62
C VAL A 149 -30.77 -9.94 13.62
N GLU A 150 -30.37 -10.92 14.42
CA GLU A 150 -31.17 -12.12 14.65
C GLU A 150 -32.26 -11.86 15.72
N LEU A 151 -33.48 -12.15 15.36
CA LEU A 151 -34.68 -11.96 16.22
C LEU A 151 -35.42 -13.25 16.56
N LYS A 152 -34.85 -14.42 16.25
CA LYS A 152 -35.50 -15.74 16.50
C LYS A 152 -36.05 -15.89 17.92
N GLY A 153 -35.27 -15.49 18.94
CA GLY A 153 -35.66 -15.57 20.36
C GLY A 153 -36.73 -14.56 20.78
N LEU A 154 -37.10 -13.63 19.88
CA LEU A 154 -38.07 -12.57 20.14
C LEU A 154 -39.31 -12.68 19.27
N MET A 155 -39.46 -13.76 18.51
CA MET A 155 -40.63 -13.99 17.66
C MET A 155 -41.92 -13.85 18.45
N GLY A 156 -42.84 -13.04 17.94
CA GLY A 156 -44.14 -12.76 18.55
C GLY A 156 -44.14 -11.68 19.63
N LYS A 157 -42.99 -11.28 20.16
CA LYS A 157 -42.88 -10.18 21.13
C LYS A 157 -43.00 -8.81 20.43
N GLN A 158 -43.23 -7.78 21.23
CA GLN A 158 -43.16 -6.41 20.76
C GLN A 158 -41.81 -5.78 21.07
N ILE A 159 -41.22 -5.15 20.09
CA ILE A 159 -39.98 -4.38 20.21
C ILE A 159 -40.20 -2.94 19.74
N LEU A 160 -39.31 -2.05 20.12
CA LEU A 160 -39.20 -0.71 19.56
C LEU A 160 -37.76 -0.40 19.21
N ILE A 161 -37.55 0.57 18.30
CA ILE A 161 -36.27 1.12 17.93
C ILE A 161 -36.08 2.42 18.70
N ARG A 162 -34.91 2.63 19.28
CA ARG A 162 -34.52 3.89 19.89
C ARG A 162 -33.21 4.37 19.29
N LEU A 163 -33.23 5.52 18.66
CA LEU A 163 -32.05 6.26 18.23
C LEU A 163 -31.62 7.16 19.38
N VAL A 164 -30.41 7.02 19.85
CA VAL A 164 -29.85 7.80 20.96
C VAL A 164 -28.72 8.64 20.43
N ASP A 165 -28.81 9.93 20.71
CA ASP A 165 -27.79 10.92 20.46
C ASP A 165 -27.59 11.73 21.74
N ASP A 166 -26.67 11.26 22.60
CA ASP A 166 -26.35 11.88 23.88
C ASP A 166 -24.90 12.36 23.96
N ARG A 167 -24.36 12.79 22.81
CA ARG A 167 -23.00 13.33 22.71
C ARG A 167 -23.00 14.67 22.01
N SER A 168 -22.15 15.60 22.50
CA SER A 168 -21.83 16.85 21.82
C SER A 168 -20.40 16.81 21.27
N GLY A 169 -20.12 17.57 20.21
CA GLY A 169 -18.81 17.69 19.59
C GLY A 169 -18.52 16.59 18.58
N HIS A 170 -17.29 16.51 18.14
CA HIS A 170 -16.84 15.73 16.99
C HIS A 170 -17.51 14.35 16.82
N TRP A 171 -18.21 14.18 15.70
CA TRP A 171 -19.05 13.01 15.39
C TRP A 171 -20.12 12.71 16.47
N GLY A 172 -20.64 13.77 17.09
CA GLY A 172 -21.71 13.69 18.09
C GLY A 172 -23.10 13.59 17.46
N HIS A 173 -23.29 12.75 16.43
CA HIS A 173 -24.57 12.57 15.76
C HIS A 173 -24.78 11.12 15.32
N LEU A 174 -26.01 10.78 15.02
CA LEU A 174 -26.43 9.46 14.55
C LEU A 174 -27.25 9.57 13.26
N ASN A 175 -26.91 8.72 12.27
CA ASN A 175 -27.65 8.55 11.04
C ASN A 175 -28.33 7.17 11.03
N PHE A 176 -29.55 7.13 10.50
CA PHE A 176 -30.34 5.88 10.50
C PHE A 176 -31.33 5.87 9.33
N ASP A 177 -31.57 4.63 8.80
CA ASP A 177 -32.58 4.42 7.77
C ASP A 177 -33.05 2.97 7.67
N ASN A 178 -34.22 2.75 7.07
CA ASN A 178 -34.75 1.55 6.41
C ASN A 178 -34.74 0.27 7.24
N PHE A 179 -35.44 0.25 8.39
CA PHE A 179 -35.63 -0.99 9.15
C PHE A 179 -36.62 -1.94 8.44
N ARG A 180 -36.17 -3.20 8.21
CA ARG A 180 -36.97 -4.27 7.56
C ARG A 180 -36.81 -5.61 8.25
N PHE A 181 -37.84 -6.44 8.14
CA PHE A 181 -37.81 -7.85 8.51
C PHE A 181 -37.49 -8.77 7.34
N HIS A 182 -36.92 -9.96 7.62
CA HIS A 182 -36.58 -10.97 6.62
C HIS A 182 -36.88 -12.37 7.11
N THR A 183 -37.32 -13.27 6.19
CA THR A 183 -37.56 -14.68 6.43
C THR A 183 -36.26 -15.47 6.61
N GLU A 184 -35.26 -15.09 5.87
CA GLU A 184 -33.89 -15.62 5.92
C GLU A 184 -32.89 -14.51 6.29
N ARG A 185 -31.69 -14.89 6.73
CA ARG A 185 -30.65 -13.92 7.03
C ARG A 185 -30.26 -13.17 5.76
N PRO A 186 -30.40 -11.85 5.70
CA PRO A 186 -29.95 -11.07 4.55
C PRO A 186 -28.43 -11.23 4.36
N VAL A 187 -28.02 -11.43 3.11
CA VAL A 187 -26.61 -11.46 2.73
C VAL A 187 -26.18 -10.03 2.40
N LEU A 188 -25.18 -9.54 3.12
CA LEU A 188 -24.66 -8.20 2.88
C LEU A 188 -23.87 -8.12 1.58
N PRO A 189 -23.81 -6.97 0.89
CA PRO A 189 -23.01 -6.82 -0.32
C PRO A 189 -21.54 -7.20 -0.13
N SER A 190 -20.98 -6.95 1.05
CA SER A 190 -19.63 -7.40 1.43
C SER A 190 -19.49 -8.93 1.50
N GLU A 191 -20.58 -9.65 1.70
CA GLU A 191 -20.62 -11.12 1.73
C GLU A 191 -20.83 -11.73 0.32
N LEU A 192 -21.32 -10.94 -0.65
CA LEU A 192 -21.57 -11.42 -2.02
C LEU A 192 -20.28 -11.59 -2.85
N THR A 193 -19.19 -10.95 -2.47
CA THR A 193 -17.87 -11.11 -3.07
C THR A 193 -17.21 -12.45 -2.72
N LEU A 194 -17.77 -13.20 -1.77
CA LEU A 194 -17.30 -14.53 -1.35
C LEU A 194 -17.81 -15.70 -2.21
N LYS A 195 -18.54 -15.45 -3.31
CA LYS A 195 -19.13 -16.54 -4.12
C LYS A 195 -18.13 -17.43 -4.87
N ASP A 196 -16.89 -17.01 -5.00
CA ASP A 196 -15.81 -17.81 -5.61
C ASP A 196 -14.89 -18.50 -4.58
N THR A 197 -15.17 -18.35 -3.28
CA THR A 197 -14.45 -19.06 -2.22
C THR A 197 -15.02 -20.49 -2.07
N PRO A 198 -14.19 -21.51 -1.85
CA PRO A 198 -14.68 -22.87 -1.65
C PRO A 198 -15.73 -22.92 -0.52
N LYS A 199 -16.87 -23.55 -0.78
CA LYS A 199 -18.06 -23.59 0.11
C LYS A 199 -17.84 -24.12 1.53
N ASN A 200 -16.61 -24.47 1.91
CA ASN A 200 -16.26 -25.07 3.21
C ASN A 200 -15.24 -24.27 4.03
N ALA A 201 -14.86 -23.05 3.63
CA ALA A 201 -14.06 -22.21 4.51
C ALA A 201 -15.00 -21.54 5.53
N ALA A 202 -14.83 -21.87 6.81
CA ALA A 202 -15.45 -21.08 7.87
C ALA A 202 -14.97 -19.62 7.73
N PRO A 203 -15.84 -18.62 7.96
CA PRO A 203 -15.39 -17.24 8.03
C PRO A 203 -14.27 -17.14 9.07
N PRO A 204 -13.23 -16.31 8.83
CA PRO A 204 -12.17 -16.13 9.82
C PRO A 204 -12.79 -15.73 11.14
N ALA A 205 -12.47 -16.48 12.20
CA ALA A 205 -12.96 -16.17 13.54
C ALA A 205 -12.31 -14.84 13.96
N ASP A 206 -13.12 -13.82 14.23
CA ASP A 206 -12.66 -12.54 14.82
C ASP A 206 -12.23 -12.75 16.30
N GLN A 207 -11.65 -13.91 16.61
CA GLN A 207 -11.20 -14.30 17.93
C GLN A 207 -9.78 -14.81 17.86
N VAL A 208 -8.96 -14.32 18.78
CA VAL A 208 -7.61 -14.82 19.04
C VAL A 208 -7.65 -15.50 20.39
N LEU A 209 -7.53 -16.83 20.38
CA LEU A 209 -7.89 -17.66 21.54
C LEU A 209 -6.79 -17.74 22.59
N PHE A 210 -5.53 -17.65 22.20
CA PHE A 210 -4.37 -17.93 23.06
C PHE A 210 -3.49 -16.69 23.26
N ALA A 211 -2.49 -16.82 24.12
CA ALA A 211 -1.43 -15.86 24.34
C ALA A 211 -0.23 -16.58 24.96
N GLY A 212 0.98 -16.28 24.53
CA GLY A 212 2.20 -16.83 25.11
C GLY A 212 2.41 -18.31 24.80
N LEU A 213 2.01 -18.78 23.62
CA LEU A 213 2.24 -20.15 23.19
C LEU A 213 3.73 -20.40 22.93
N SER A 214 4.20 -21.63 23.09
CA SER A 214 5.48 -22.03 22.52
C SER A 214 5.44 -21.92 20.99
N ALA A 215 6.59 -21.79 20.33
CA ALA A 215 6.64 -21.71 18.86
C ALA A 215 5.98 -22.93 18.18
N ALA A 216 6.20 -24.13 18.73
CA ALA A 216 5.58 -25.35 18.24
C ALA A 216 4.05 -25.36 18.43
N ASP A 217 3.55 -24.92 19.61
CA ASP A 217 2.13 -24.83 19.86
C ASP A 217 1.48 -23.74 18.99
N ALA A 218 2.14 -22.61 18.79
CA ALA A 218 1.66 -21.56 17.91
C ALA A 218 1.52 -22.06 16.46
N ALA A 219 2.51 -22.77 15.95
CA ALA A 219 2.44 -23.40 14.64
C ALA A 219 1.30 -24.43 14.53
N ALA A 220 1.13 -25.27 15.56
CA ALA A 220 0.11 -26.32 15.59
C ALA A 220 -1.32 -25.75 15.75
N LYS A 221 -1.48 -24.59 16.38
CA LYS A 221 -2.79 -23.96 16.67
C LYS A 221 -3.17 -22.87 15.66
N ALA A 222 -2.27 -22.51 14.77
CA ALA A 222 -2.54 -21.57 13.70
C ALA A 222 -3.64 -22.10 12.75
N THR A 223 -4.49 -21.22 12.27
CA THR A 223 -5.49 -21.55 11.27
C THR A 223 -5.01 -21.15 9.90
N LEU A 224 -4.92 -22.12 8.98
CA LEU A 224 -4.53 -21.94 7.58
C LEU A 224 -5.56 -22.57 6.64
N PRO A 225 -5.61 -22.17 5.35
CA PRO A 225 -6.39 -22.86 4.35
C PRO A 225 -5.98 -24.32 4.19
N SER A 226 -6.89 -25.15 3.70
CA SER A 226 -6.62 -26.58 3.49
C SER A 226 -5.40 -26.82 2.58
N GLY A 227 -4.54 -27.72 2.98
CA GLY A 227 -3.31 -28.08 2.27
C GLY A 227 -2.08 -27.25 2.67
N PHE A 228 -2.24 -26.19 3.44
CA PHE A 228 -1.12 -25.42 3.99
C PHE A 228 -0.70 -25.93 5.37
N ALA A 229 0.59 -25.80 5.65
CA ALA A 229 1.18 -26.07 6.95
C ALA A 229 2.16 -24.92 7.32
N MET A 230 2.25 -24.62 8.61
CA MET A 230 3.22 -23.69 9.17
C MET A 230 4.30 -24.46 9.93
N HIS A 231 5.53 -24.35 9.48
CA HIS A 231 6.70 -24.94 10.13
C HIS A 231 7.42 -23.89 10.96
N VAL A 232 7.93 -24.28 12.13
CA VAL A 232 8.85 -23.45 12.90
C VAL A 232 10.24 -23.60 12.25
N PHE A 233 10.68 -22.59 11.51
CA PHE A 233 11.98 -22.59 10.87
C PHE A 233 13.10 -22.29 11.89
N ALA A 234 12.90 -21.28 12.72
CA ALA A 234 13.74 -20.98 13.88
C ALA A 234 12.90 -20.26 14.95
N SER A 235 13.27 -20.41 16.20
CA SER A 235 12.59 -19.75 17.32
C SER A 235 13.56 -19.39 18.43
N GLU A 236 13.06 -18.74 19.47
CA GLU A 236 13.80 -18.52 20.70
C GLU A 236 14.37 -19.82 21.26
N PRO A 237 15.61 -19.89 21.73
CA PRO A 237 16.55 -18.77 21.97
C PRO A 237 17.47 -18.43 20.77
N ASP A 238 17.36 -19.14 19.64
CA ASP A 238 18.25 -19.00 18.50
C ASP A 238 18.02 -17.71 17.71
N ILE A 239 16.80 -17.18 17.73
CA ILE A 239 16.40 -15.89 17.18
C ILE A 239 15.60 -15.10 18.20
N ARG A 240 15.78 -13.77 18.23
CA ARG A 240 15.07 -12.85 19.11
C ARG A 240 14.70 -11.58 18.34
N ASN A 241 13.45 -11.09 18.51
CA ASN A 241 12.95 -9.86 17.92
C ASN A 241 13.40 -9.67 16.44
N PRO A 242 13.07 -10.58 15.51
CA PRO A 242 13.43 -10.43 14.12
C PRO A 242 12.70 -9.21 13.54
N ILE A 243 13.46 -8.26 12.94
CA ILE A 243 12.92 -6.98 12.46
C ILE A 243 12.97 -6.84 10.95
N ALA A 244 14.00 -7.36 10.30
CA ALA A 244 14.19 -7.36 8.86
C ALA A 244 14.89 -8.64 8.42
N PHE A 245 14.60 -9.07 7.20
CA PHE A 245 15.28 -10.24 6.64
C PHE A 245 15.31 -10.23 5.12
N CYS A 246 16.22 -10.95 4.54
CA CYS A 246 16.35 -11.16 3.11
C CYS A 246 16.99 -12.53 2.82
N GLU A 247 17.07 -12.89 1.56
CA GLU A 247 17.72 -14.11 1.12
C GLU A 247 18.88 -13.81 0.18
N ASP A 248 19.95 -14.58 0.29
CA ASP A 248 21.05 -14.49 -0.63
C ASP A 248 20.83 -15.37 -1.89
N HIS A 249 21.80 -15.37 -2.78
CA HIS A 249 21.79 -16.15 -4.03
C HIS A 249 21.82 -17.68 -3.84
N ARG A 250 21.94 -18.15 -2.60
CA ARG A 250 21.88 -19.59 -2.21
C ARG A 250 20.56 -19.93 -1.52
N GLY A 251 19.70 -18.96 -1.25
CA GLY A 251 18.48 -19.14 -0.46
C GLY A 251 18.76 -19.25 1.05
N ARG A 252 19.95 -18.80 1.53
CA ARG A 252 20.19 -18.65 2.96
C ARG A 252 19.44 -17.45 3.49
N LEU A 253 18.83 -17.61 4.66
CA LEU A 253 18.04 -16.56 5.29
C LEU A 253 18.93 -15.68 6.18
N TRP A 254 19.02 -14.40 5.82
CA TRP A 254 19.72 -13.37 6.59
C TRP A 254 18.71 -12.59 7.42
N VAL A 255 18.88 -12.55 8.72
CA VAL A 255 17.90 -11.96 9.65
C VAL A 255 18.57 -10.97 10.58
N ALA A 256 17.98 -9.77 10.71
CA ALA A 256 18.36 -8.79 11.71
C ALA A 256 17.50 -8.94 12.97
N GLU A 257 18.14 -8.98 14.13
CA GLU A 257 17.51 -8.86 15.44
C GLU A 257 17.50 -7.42 15.91
N GLY A 258 16.32 -6.87 16.21
CA GLY A 258 16.11 -5.48 16.61
C GLY A 258 16.22 -5.25 18.13
N LEU A 259 17.30 -5.66 18.73
CA LEU A 259 17.50 -5.60 20.19
C LEU A 259 17.81 -4.19 20.72
N SER A 260 18.08 -3.23 19.84
CA SER A 260 18.23 -1.80 20.16
C SER A 260 16.91 -1.06 20.17
N TYR A 261 15.88 -1.58 19.45
CA TYR A 261 14.56 -0.95 19.41
C TYR A 261 13.94 -0.90 20.83
N PRO A 262 13.21 0.15 21.25
CA PRO A 262 12.77 1.32 20.46
C PRO A 262 13.74 2.51 20.46
N LYS A 263 14.91 2.39 21.05
CA LYS A 263 15.83 3.53 21.20
C LYS A 263 17.22 3.22 20.64
N ARG A 264 17.65 4.07 19.71
CA ARG A 264 19.02 4.06 19.25
C ARG A 264 19.99 4.36 20.41
N VAL A 265 21.09 3.64 20.48
CA VAL A 265 22.15 3.90 21.47
C VAL A 265 22.99 5.09 21.00
N GLY A 266 23.07 6.12 21.81
CA GLY A 266 23.85 7.34 21.53
C GLY A 266 23.35 8.16 20.32
N HIS A 267 24.18 9.12 19.93
CA HIS A 267 23.97 9.95 18.77
C HIS A 267 25.17 9.90 17.84
N PRO A 268 24.96 9.83 16.50
CA PRO A 268 26.07 9.87 15.58
C PRO A 268 26.83 11.19 15.68
N PRO A 269 28.15 11.17 15.53
CA PRO A 269 28.93 12.39 15.57
C PRO A 269 28.63 13.28 14.35
N VAL A 270 28.38 14.55 14.59
CA VAL A 270 28.22 15.56 13.53
C VAL A 270 29.56 15.70 12.79
N ASN A 271 29.58 15.51 11.48
CA ASN A 271 30.79 15.51 10.66
C ASN A 271 31.89 14.55 11.19
N GLY A 272 31.47 13.39 11.65
CA GLY A 272 32.35 12.37 12.21
C GLY A 272 33.34 11.80 11.18
N THR A 273 34.53 11.47 11.66
CA THR A 273 35.48 10.68 10.86
C THR A 273 34.93 9.26 10.60
N PRO A 274 35.40 8.57 9.54
CA PRO A 274 34.98 7.17 9.29
C PRO A 274 35.09 6.26 10.52
N GLU A 275 36.12 6.42 11.33
CA GLU A 275 36.30 5.65 12.57
C GLU A 275 35.23 6.00 13.62
N GLN A 276 34.90 7.28 13.77
CA GLN A 276 33.86 7.71 14.70
C GLN A 276 32.48 7.19 14.26
N LEU A 277 32.17 7.25 12.96
CA LEU A 277 30.93 6.73 12.38
C LEU A 277 30.83 5.21 12.54
N ARG A 278 31.95 4.51 12.34
CA ARG A 278 32.03 3.06 12.57
C ARG A 278 31.77 2.73 14.04
N LYS A 279 32.41 3.44 14.96
CA LYS A 279 32.20 3.24 16.41
C LYS A 279 30.74 3.49 16.81
N ASP A 280 30.10 4.47 16.23
CA ASP A 280 28.68 4.77 16.42
C ASP A 280 27.80 3.65 15.91
N PHE A 281 28.05 3.14 14.70
CA PHE A 281 27.32 2.04 14.11
C PHE A 281 27.39 0.76 14.96
N PHE A 282 28.57 0.45 15.53
CA PHE A 282 28.79 -0.72 16.38
C PHE A 282 28.61 -0.43 17.89
N SER A 283 27.74 0.51 18.25
CA SER A 283 27.44 0.83 19.65
C SER A 283 26.09 0.31 20.15
N GLY A 284 25.35 -0.40 19.28
CA GLY A 284 24.02 -0.92 19.61
C GLY A 284 24.04 -2.33 20.19
N LYS A 285 22.90 -3.00 20.11
CA LYS A 285 22.71 -4.39 20.59
C LYS A 285 22.25 -5.33 19.48
N ASP A 286 21.87 -4.79 18.31
CA ASP A 286 21.32 -5.57 17.21
C ASP A 286 22.36 -6.56 16.64
N ARG A 287 21.87 -7.64 16.08
CA ARG A 287 22.69 -8.66 15.43
C ARG A 287 22.15 -8.98 14.05
N ILE A 288 23.03 -9.44 13.18
CA ILE A 288 22.67 -10.03 11.89
C ILE A 288 23.07 -11.49 11.92
N LEU A 289 22.11 -12.36 11.69
CA LEU A 289 22.25 -13.80 11.71
C LEU A 289 22.01 -14.38 10.33
N VAL A 290 22.61 -15.55 10.06
CA VAL A 290 22.35 -16.32 8.84
C VAL A 290 21.89 -17.72 9.24
N PHE A 291 20.76 -18.14 8.70
CA PHE A 291 20.17 -19.45 8.93
C PHE A 291 20.14 -20.26 7.64
N GLU A 292 20.39 -21.55 7.78
CA GLU A 292 20.34 -22.51 6.68
C GLU A 292 19.59 -23.76 7.13
N ASP A 293 18.74 -24.28 6.26
CA ASP A 293 18.17 -25.63 6.32
C ASP A 293 19.06 -26.51 5.44
N THR A 294 19.93 -27.36 6.04
CA THR A 294 20.93 -28.15 5.29
C THR A 294 20.45 -29.56 4.98
N ASP A 295 19.39 -30.03 5.61
CA ASP A 295 18.83 -31.37 5.38
C ASP A 295 17.47 -31.39 4.65
N GLY A 296 16.79 -30.26 4.56
CA GLY A 296 15.56 -30.07 3.77
C GLY A 296 14.27 -30.41 4.52
N ASP A 297 14.27 -30.27 5.84
CA ASP A 297 13.12 -30.56 6.69
C ASP A 297 12.26 -29.33 7.04
N HIS A 298 12.54 -28.18 6.41
CA HIS A 298 11.93 -26.87 6.64
C HIS A 298 12.28 -26.24 7.99
N LYS A 299 13.40 -26.64 8.60
CA LYS A 299 13.92 -26.05 9.83
C LYS A 299 15.38 -25.66 9.63
N ALA A 300 15.78 -24.61 10.31
CA ALA A 300 17.18 -24.23 10.32
C ALA A 300 17.99 -25.18 11.23
N ASP A 301 18.99 -25.83 10.68
CA ASP A 301 19.94 -26.68 11.42
C ASP A 301 21.33 -26.06 11.51
N LYS A 302 21.56 -24.96 10.78
CA LYS A 302 22.81 -24.20 10.85
C LYS A 302 22.51 -22.71 11.06
N ARG A 303 23.17 -22.12 12.05
CA ARG A 303 23.09 -20.72 12.43
C ARG A 303 24.49 -20.09 12.48
N THR A 304 24.66 -18.96 11.80
CA THR A 304 25.92 -18.19 11.82
C THR A 304 25.62 -16.77 12.29
N VAL A 305 26.44 -16.24 13.20
CA VAL A 305 26.42 -14.83 13.58
C VAL A 305 27.32 -14.07 12.61
N PHE A 306 26.72 -13.19 11.79
CA PHE A 306 27.45 -12.39 10.81
C PHE A 306 27.99 -11.10 11.41
N LEU A 307 27.13 -10.37 12.15
CA LEU A 307 27.52 -9.13 12.85
C LEU A 307 26.82 -9.03 14.20
N GLU A 308 27.46 -8.36 15.12
CA GLU A 308 26.94 -8.03 16.45
C GLU A 308 27.16 -6.55 16.79
N ASN A 309 26.42 -6.09 17.78
CA ASN A 309 26.48 -4.71 18.31
C ASN A 309 26.09 -3.63 17.30
N VAL A 310 25.29 -3.98 16.31
CA VAL A 310 24.76 -3.03 15.34
C VAL A 310 23.69 -2.14 15.98
N ASN A 311 23.51 -0.94 15.49
CA ASN A 311 22.67 0.05 16.13
C ASN A 311 21.43 0.38 15.29
N LEU A 312 20.25 -0.05 15.74
CA LEU A 312 18.93 0.26 15.21
C LEU A 312 18.75 -0.11 13.73
N ILE A 313 18.87 -1.40 13.42
CA ILE A 313 18.55 -1.93 12.08
C ILE A 313 17.04 -1.91 11.87
N SER A 314 16.58 -1.47 10.68
CA SER A 314 15.16 -1.51 10.29
C SER A 314 14.91 -2.02 8.87
N GLY A 315 15.95 -2.12 8.05
CA GLY A 315 15.85 -2.65 6.68
C GLY A 315 17.12 -3.39 6.28
N MET A 316 16.96 -4.43 5.45
CA MET A 316 18.09 -5.21 4.98
C MET A 316 17.78 -5.89 3.63
N GLU A 317 18.79 -5.93 2.74
CA GLU A 317 18.69 -6.67 1.47
C GLU A 317 20.08 -7.14 1.02
N PHE A 318 20.13 -8.30 0.34
CA PHE A 318 21.36 -8.88 -0.19
C PHE A 318 21.54 -8.55 -1.68
N GLY A 319 22.78 -8.24 -2.09
CA GLY A 319 23.14 -8.08 -3.49
C GLY A 319 24.48 -7.37 -3.68
N PHE A 320 25.02 -7.46 -4.88
CA PHE A 320 26.28 -6.82 -5.28
C PHE A 320 27.49 -7.25 -4.40
N GLY A 321 27.50 -8.51 -3.98
CA GLY A 321 28.55 -9.07 -3.14
C GLY A 321 28.56 -8.56 -1.71
N GLY A 322 27.43 -8.03 -1.23
CA GLY A 322 27.30 -7.49 0.12
C GLY A 322 25.89 -7.41 0.63
N LEU A 323 25.76 -6.87 1.81
CA LEU A 323 24.51 -6.63 2.50
C LEU A 323 24.23 -5.13 2.55
N TRP A 324 23.05 -4.73 2.09
CA TRP A 324 22.51 -3.39 2.17
C TRP A 324 21.75 -3.27 3.48
N VAL A 325 22.13 -2.34 4.35
CA VAL A 325 21.58 -2.22 5.70
C VAL A 325 21.05 -0.80 5.94
N GLY A 326 19.79 -0.71 6.33
CA GLY A 326 19.17 0.49 6.87
C GLY A 326 19.30 0.49 8.38
N ALA A 327 20.11 1.40 8.91
CA ALA A 327 20.31 1.63 10.35
C ALA A 327 20.39 3.14 10.57
N ALA A 328 19.26 3.78 10.79
CA ALA A 328 19.19 5.25 10.84
C ALA A 328 20.23 5.85 11.79
N PRO A 329 20.96 6.89 11.36
CA PRO A 329 20.73 7.75 10.20
C PRO A 329 21.38 7.28 8.89
N TYR A 330 21.75 6.02 8.74
CA TYR A 330 22.56 5.54 7.62
C TYR A 330 21.84 4.52 6.75
N LEU A 331 22.02 4.64 5.43
CA LEU A 331 21.95 3.52 4.49
C LEU A 331 23.38 3.09 4.20
N MET A 332 23.70 1.80 4.42
CA MET A 332 25.05 1.28 4.32
C MET A 332 25.13 0.07 3.42
N PHE A 333 26.34 -0.16 2.90
CA PHE A 333 26.71 -1.39 2.23
C PHE A 333 27.84 -2.10 3.00
N ILE A 334 27.67 -3.37 3.31
CA ILE A 334 28.64 -4.19 4.03
C ILE A 334 29.13 -5.28 3.08
N PRO A 335 30.38 -5.21 2.58
CA PRO A 335 30.91 -6.25 1.70
C PRO A 335 31.04 -7.58 2.44
N ILE A 336 30.76 -8.69 1.74
CA ILE A 336 30.74 -10.04 2.31
C ILE A 336 31.84 -10.89 1.69
N ALA A 337 32.64 -11.55 2.54
CA ALA A 337 33.41 -12.71 2.17
C ALA A 337 32.49 -13.94 2.28
N ASP A 338 31.99 -14.37 1.11
CA ASP A 338 31.05 -15.50 1.04
C ASP A 338 31.77 -16.83 1.33
N GLY A 339 31.03 -17.80 1.87
CA GLY A 339 31.53 -19.10 2.24
C GLY A 339 30.48 -19.85 3.07
N ASP A 340 30.86 -20.95 3.64
CA ASP A 340 29.99 -21.74 4.55
C ASP A 340 29.67 -20.98 5.84
N ALA A 341 30.57 -20.10 6.28
CA ALA A 341 30.36 -19.16 7.36
C ALA A 341 30.67 -17.76 6.83
N PRO A 342 29.69 -17.04 6.28
CA PRO A 342 29.90 -15.70 5.73
C PRO A 342 30.35 -14.73 6.82
N LYS A 343 31.21 -13.79 6.45
CA LYS A 343 31.74 -12.74 7.35
C LYS A 343 31.98 -11.45 6.58
N PRO A 344 32.03 -10.29 7.26
CA PRO A 344 32.37 -9.04 6.60
C PRO A 344 33.73 -9.13 5.90
N ALA A 345 33.82 -8.65 4.66
CA ALA A 345 35.06 -8.55 3.87
C ALA A 345 35.74 -7.18 4.02
N GLY A 346 35.13 -6.26 4.73
CA GLY A 346 35.61 -4.91 4.96
C GLY A 346 34.67 -4.12 5.87
N ASP A 347 34.99 -2.86 6.09
CA ASP A 347 34.19 -1.96 6.90
C ASP A 347 32.89 -1.56 6.18
N PRO A 348 31.78 -1.29 6.94
CA PRO A 348 30.55 -0.76 6.38
C PRO A 348 30.79 0.57 5.63
N GLN A 349 30.29 0.67 4.43
CA GLN A 349 30.35 1.87 3.59
C GLN A 349 29.05 2.64 3.73
N ILE A 350 29.08 3.87 4.21
CA ILE A 350 27.89 4.74 4.30
C ILE A 350 27.60 5.29 2.90
N LEU A 351 26.44 4.93 2.36
CA LEU A 351 25.99 5.35 1.04
C LEU A 351 25.16 6.64 1.11
N LEU A 352 24.27 6.69 2.08
CA LEU A 352 23.43 7.86 2.40
C LEU A 352 23.39 8.08 3.90
N ASP A 353 23.26 9.33 4.31
CA ASP A 353 23.02 9.75 5.68
C ASP A 353 21.86 10.74 5.78
N GLY A 354 21.51 11.16 6.99
CA GLY A 354 20.46 12.15 7.22
C GLY A 354 19.07 11.56 7.44
N TRP A 355 18.95 10.25 7.58
CA TRP A 355 17.71 9.61 8.00
C TRP A 355 17.44 9.92 9.47
N ASN A 356 16.26 10.47 9.76
CA ASN A 356 15.89 10.86 11.12
C ASN A 356 15.53 9.62 11.97
N TYR A 357 15.98 9.59 13.21
CA TYR A 357 15.68 8.55 14.20
C TYR A 357 15.26 9.17 15.55
N THR A 358 15.22 10.50 15.65
CA THR A 358 14.93 11.20 16.91
C THR A 358 13.46 11.48 17.12
N ALA A 359 12.71 11.60 16.04
CA ALA A 359 11.27 11.85 16.09
C ALA A 359 10.50 10.54 16.26
N ASP A 360 10.91 9.51 15.53
CA ASP A 360 10.34 8.18 15.56
C ASP A 360 11.38 7.16 15.08
N THR A 361 11.42 5.98 15.68
CA THR A 361 12.39 4.94 15.36
C THR A 361 11.78 3.76 14.58
N HIS A 362 10.47 3.68 14.51
CA HIS A 362 9.79 2.60 13.78
C HIS A 362 9.26 3.04 12.40
N GLU A 363 9.42 4.31 12.05
CA GLU A 363 8.96 4.86 10.77
C GLU A 363 10.09 5.14 9.77
N THR A 364 11.34 4.76 10.05
CA THR A 364 12.51 5.16 9.26
C THR A 364 13.21 3.98 8.60
N LEU A 365 13.56 4.11 7.30
CA LEU A 365 14.37 3.16 6.54
C LEU A 365 13.86 1.71 6.57
N ASN A 366 12.55 1.55 6.47
CA ASN A 366 11.94 0.24 6.57
C ASN A 366 11.97 -0.51 5.25
N THR A 367 11.94 -1.81 5.32
CA THR A 367 11.76 -2.80 4.26
C THR A 367 12.45 -2.47 2.95
N PHE A 368 13.43 -3.28 2.59
CA PHE A 368 14.15 -3.18 1.32
C PHE A 368 13.70 -4.27 0.35
N ASN A 369 13.66 -3.95 -0.94
CA ASN A 369 13.36 -4.91 -1.99
C ASN A 369 13.97 -4.48 -3.33
N TRP A 370 14.48 -5.43 -4.12
CA TRP A 370 14.95 -5.15 -5.47
C TRP A 370 13.77 -5.00 -6.43
N GLY A 371 13.68 -3.86 -7.07
CA GLY A 371 12.69 -3.60 -8.12
C GLY A 371 13.01 -4.33 -9.44
N PRO A 372 12.00 -4.47 -10.31
CA PRO A 372 12.19 -5.05 -11.63
C PRO A 372 13.17 -4.24 -12.51
N ASP A 373 13.30 -2.96 -12.24
CA ASP A 373 14.21 -2.00 -12.87
C ASP A 373 15.65 -2.02 -12.33
N GLY A 374 15.92 -2.88 -11.34
CA GLY A 374 17.27 -3.06 -10.75
C GLY A 374 17.67 -2.02 -9.71
N TRP A 375 16.71 -1.22 -9.21
CA TRP A 375 16.92 -0.34 -8.08
C TRP A 375 16.60 -1.03 -6.76
N LEU A 376 17.27 -0.62 -5.70
CA LEU A 376 16.89 -0.95 -4.33
C LEU A 376 15.81 0.03 -3.88
N TYR A 377 14.65 -0.49 -3.51
CA TYR A 377 13.53 0.29 -2.98
C TYR A 377 13.44 0.13 -1.46
N GLY A 378 12.92 1.17 -0.79
CA GLY A 378 12.62 1.15 0.63
C GLY A 378 11.52 2.14 1.01
N CYS A 379 10.99 1.98 2.21
CA CYS A 379 9.92 2.79 2.75
C CYS A 379 10.40 3.80 3.77
N HIS A 380 9.61 4.86 3.99
CA HIS A 380 9.82 5.87 5.02
C HIS A 380 8.48 6.44 5.50
N GLY A 381 8.33 6.60 6.80
CA GLY A 381 7.06 7.01 7.40
C GLY A 381 6.88 8.51 7.58
N VAL A 382 5.65 8.88 7.97
CA VAL A 382 5.14 10.27 7.98
C VAL A 382 5.65 11.10 9.14
N PHE A 383 6.10 10.47 10.22
CA PHE A 383 6.48 11.17 11.45
C PHE A 383 7.98 11.25 11.67
N CYS A 384 8.75 10.90 10.68
CA CYS A 384 10.20 10.87 10.76
C CYS A 384 10.87 11.67 9.63
N PRO A 385 10.52 12.96 9.43
CA PRO A 385 11.03 13.73 8.31
C PRO A 385 12.55 13.73 8.30
N SER A 386 13.13 13.43 7.16
CA SER A 386 14.56 13.21 6.96
C SER A 386 15.11 14.09 5.85
N HIS A 387 16.37 14.49 5.95
CA HIS A 387 17.06 15.27 4.93
C HIS A 387 18.24 14.47 4.40
N VAL A 388 17.99 13.65 3.42
CA VAL A 388 18.84 12.53 2.99
C VAL A 388 19.77 12.94 1.86
N GLY A 389 21.03 12.54 1.94
CA GLY A 389 22.02 12.75 0.90
C GLY A 389 23.25 11.88 1.09
N LYS A 390 24.22 12.00 0.18
CA LYS A 390 25.52 11.36 0.34
C LYS A 390 26.27 11.97 1.53
N PRO A 391 27.13 11.23 2.22
CA PRO A 391 27.98 11.80 3.25
C PRO A 391 28.76 13.01 2.72
N GLY A 392 28.72 14.11 3.48
CA GLY A 392 29.37 15.37 3.07
C GLY A 392 28.59 16.20 2.04
N ALA A 393 27.42 15.76 1.57
CA ALA A 393 26.59 16.55 0.66
C ALA A 393 26.15 17.88 1.30
N THR A 394 26.09 18.93 0.48
CA THR A 394 25.56 20.22 0.92
C THR A 394 24.05 20.12 1.19
N GLU A 395 23.49 21.09 1.92
CA GLU A 395 22.05 21.17 2.16
C GLU A 395 21.22 21.15 0.86
N ASN A 396 21.74 21.76 -0.22
CA ASN A 396 21.04 21.83 -1.50
C ASN A 396 21.11 20.53 -2.31
N ASP A 397 22.06 19.65 -1.99
CA ASP A 397 22.25 18.36 -2.66
C ASP A 397 21.51 17.22 -1.95
N ARG A 398 20.85 17.54 -0.85
CA ARG A 398 20.02 16.60 -0.08
C ARG A 398 18.55 16.67 -0.47
N GLN A 399 17.85 15.56 -0.34
CA GLN A 399 16.41 15.48 -0.59
C GLN A 399 15.64 15.32 0.72
N TRP A 400 14.53 16.04 0.85
CA TRP A 400 13.59 15.84 1.95
C TRP A 400 12.74 14.61 1.68
N VAL A 401 12.65 13.74 2.69
CA VAL A 401 11.81 12.55 2.73
C VAL A 401 10.89 12.68 3.95
N ASP A 402 9.58 12.75 3.73
CA ASP A 402 8.58 12.84 4.81
C ASP A 402 7.37 11.98 4.43
N ALA A 403 7.48 10.71 4.57
CA ALA A 403 6.68 9.62 4.06
C ALA A 403 6.83 9.35 2.57
N GLY A 404 6.79 8.08 2.22
CA GLY A 404 6.82 7.62 0.84
C GLY A 404 7.70 6.42 0.60
N VAL A 405 7.85 6.12 -0.66
CA VAL A 405 8.79 5.10 -1.14
C VAL A 405 9.95 5.80 -1.84
N TRP A 406 11.13 5.43 -1.45
CA TRP A 406 12.38 5.88 -2.06
C TRP A 406 13.06 4.72 -2.80
N ARG A 407 14.03 5.07 -3.68
CA ARG A 407 14.88 4.08 -4.34
C ARG A 407 16.32 4.56 -4.49
N TYR A 408 17.22 3.59 -4.52
CA TYR A 408 18.66 3.81 -4.69
C TYR A 408 19.23 2.90 -5.78
N HIS A 409 19.95 3.47 -6.75
CA HIS A 409 20.54 2.70 -7.84
C HIS A 409 21.93 2.16 -7.45
N PRO A 410 22.13 0.84 -7.46
CA PRO A 410 23.34 0.24 -6.91
C PRO A 410 24.63 0.55 -7.72
N VAL A 411 24.50 0.86 -9.00
CA VAL A 411 25.64 1.10 -9.91
C VAL A 411 25.92 2.61 -10.06
N THR A 412 24.89 3.43 -10.27
CA THR A 412 25.06 4.88 -10.49
C THR A 412 25.03 5.68 -9.19
N HIS A 413 24.74 5.06 -8.07
CA HIS A 413 24.62 5.70 -6.75
C HIS A 413 23.66 6.89 -6.70
N ARG A 414 22.58 6.83 -7.49
CA ARG A 414 21.52 7.83 -7.49
C ARG A 414 20.49 7.47 -6.42
N PHE A 415 19.98 8.49 -5.75
CA PHE A 415 18.88 8.40 -4.79
C PHE A 415 17.70 9.20 -5.31
N GLU A 416 16.51 8.64 -5.25
CA GLU A 416 15.27 9.27 -5.71
C GLU A 416 14.11 8.95 -4.78
N ILE A 417 13.20 9.92 -4.61
CA ILE A 417 11.88 9.66 -4.05
C ILE A 417 10.98 9.18 -5.19
N PHE A 418 10.45 7.98 -5.05
CA PHE A 418 9.62 7.34 -6.07
C PHE A 418 8.15 7.79 -6.00
N THR A 419 7.59 7.77 -4.78
CA THR A 419 6.20 8.20 -4.48
C THR A 419 6.20 8.92 -3.14
N GLU A 420 5.51 10.05 -3.07
CA GLU A 420 5.36 10.85 -1.84
C GLU A 420 4.08 10.48 -1.10
N GLY A 421 4.11 10.54 0.24
CA GLY A 421 2.94 10.35 1.08
C GLY A 421 2.82 8.98 1.72
N GLY A 422 1.70 8.74 2.38
CA GLY A 422 1.46 7.55 3.17
C GLY A 422 1.42 7.81 4.68
N SER A 423 1.56 6.75 5.44
CA SER A 423 1.63 6.75 6.90
C SER A 423 2.93 6.10 7.37
N ASN A 424 2.84 4.91 7.89
CA ASN A 424 3.95 4.10 8.36
C ASN A 424 4.03 2.80 7.55
N PRO A 425 4.66 2.81 6.38
CA PRO A 425 4.81 1.60 5.57
C PRO A 425 5.90 0.69 6.14
N TRP A 426 5.59 -0.61 6.20
CA TRP A 426 6.53 -1.66 6.59
C TRP A 426 6.64 -2.79 5.55
N GLY A 427 6.04 -2.62 4.38
CA GLY A 427 6.07 -3.59 3.31
C GLY A 427 5.89 -2.98 1.94
N ILE A 428 6.72 -3.43 1.01
CA ILE A 428 6.61 -3.16 -0.42
C ILE A 428 6.89 -4.44 -1.20
N ASP A 429 6.14 -4.65 -2.27
CA ASP A 429 6.48 -5.65 -3.27
C ASP A 429 5.89 -5.30 -4.64
N PHE A 430 6.31 -6.04 -5.67
CA PHE A 430 5.93 -5.81 -7.05
C PHE A 430 5.04 -6.94 -7.55
N ASP A 431 3.96 -6.58 -8.26
CA ASP A 431 3.13 -7.54 -8.95
C ASP A 431 3.78 -8.08 -10.24
N GLU A 432 3.12 -8.99 -10.93
CA GLU A 432 3.66 -9.63 -12.13
C GLU A 432 3.87 -8.69 -13.33
N HIS A 433 3.30 -7.49 -13.28
CA HIS A 433 3.50 -6.41 -14.26
C HIS A 433 4.49 -5.35 -13.78
N GLY A 434 5.10 -5.55 -12.61
CA GLY A 434 6.06 -4.61 -12.03
C GLY A 434 5.44 -3.37 -11.41
N ASN A 435 4.14 -3.37 -11.11
CA ASN A 435 3.55 -2.30 -10.32
C ASN A 435 3.96 -2.45 -8.86
N LEU A 436 4.37 -1.35 -8.24
CA LEU A 436 4.78 -1.32 -6.84
C LEU A 436 3.58 -1.17 -5.93
N TRP A 437 3.45 -2.05 -4.97
CA TRP A 437 2.46 -2.02 -3.91
C TRP A 437 3.09 -1.71 -2.57
N SER A 438 2.37 -1.00 -1.73
CA SER A 438 2.74 -0.77 -0.33
C SER A 438 1.52 -0.88 0.55
N GLU A 439 1.71 -1.51 1.71
CA GLU A 439 0.75 -1.42 2.80
C GLU A 439 1.05 -0.21 3.69
N MET A 440 0.06 0.22 4.44
CA MET A 440 0.17 1.34 5.38
C MET A 440 -0.42 0.96 6.74
N CYS A 441 0.25 1.37 7.78
CA CYS A 441 -0.27 1.35 9.13
C CYS A 441 -1.15 2.58 9.37
N VAL A 442 -2.21 2.46 10.18
CA VAL A 442 -3.07 3.55 10.71
C VAL A 442 -4.11 4.11 9.74
N ILE A 443 -3.77 4.36 8.48
CA ILE A 443 -4.70 4.79 7.43
C ILE A 443 -5.20 3.58 6.63
N PRO A 444 -6.15 3.71 5.71
CA PRO A 444 -6.52 2.61 4.83
C PRO A 444 -5.28 1.98 4.22
N HIS A 445 -5.22 0.66 4.22
CA HIS A 445 -3.96 -0.09 4.24
C HIS A 445 -3.26 -0.27 2.89
N LEU A 446 -3.92 -0.14 1.74
CA LEU A 446 -3.36 -0.56 0.45
C LEU A 446 -3.18 0.60 -0.53
N PHE A 447 -1.97 0.72 -1.08
CA PHE A 447 -1.64 1.71 -2.09
C PHE A 447 -0.85 1.11 -3.26
N HIS A 448 -1.27 1.46 -4.47
CA HIS A 448 -0.46 1.30 -5.68
C HIS A 448 0.47 2.51 -5.77
N MET A 449 1.76 2.30 -5.55
CA MET A 449 2.78 3.36 -5.51
C MET A 449 3.25 3.67 -6.92
N ILE A 450 2.72 4.73 -7.51
CA ILE A 450 3.03 5.15 -8.88
C ILE A 450 4.14 6.20 -8.84
N GLN A 451 5.11 6.08 -9.75
CA GLN A 451 6.21 7.03 -9.81
C GLN A 451 5.73 8.47 -10.03
N GLY A 452 6.16 9.37 -9.13
CA GLY A 452 5.76 10.77 -9.14
C GLY A 452 4.36 11.04 -8.59
N ALA A 453 3.65 10.04 -8.08
CA ALA A 453 2.37 10.24 -7.41
C ALA A 453 2.54 10.86 -6.00
N ARG A 454 1.45 11.47 -5.53
CA ARG A 454 1.26 11.93 -4.15
C ARG A 454 0.07 11.15 -3.62
N VAL A 455 0.31 10.38 -2.58
CA VAL A 455 -0.74 9.55 -1.97
C VAL A 455 -1.16 10.11 -0.63
N LEU A 456 -2.36 9.74 -0.21
CA LEU A 456 -2.96 10.18 1.05
C LEU A 456 -1.98 10.04 2.21
N ARG A 457 -1.85 11.12 2.99
CA ARG A 457 -1.03 11.16 4.19
C ARG A 457 -1.86 10.94 5.45
N GLN A 458 -1.27 10.31 6.46
CA GLN A 458 -1.89 10.21 7.79
C GLN A 458 -2.10 11.59 8.44
N GLY A 459 -1.24 12.54 8.14
CA GLY A 459 -1.35 13.88 8.68
C GLY A 459 -0.38 14.86 8.04
N GLY A 460 -0.73 16.14 8.11
CA GLY A 460 0.04 17.22 7.51
C GLY A 460 -0.11 17.28 5.99
N GLU A 461 0.71 18.13 5.40
CA GLU A 461 0.77 18.35 3.95
C GLU A 461 2.11 17.84 3.41
N HIS A 462 2.24 17.69 2.08
CA HIS A 462 3.53 17.46 1.43
C HIS A 462 4.38 18.74 1.52
N TYR A 463 5.40 18.74 2.39
CA TYR A 463 6.16 19.94 2.70
C TYR A 463 7.63 19.67 3.09
N THR A 464 8.47 20.70 2.98
CA THR A 464 9.77 20.75 3.62
C THR A 464 9.68 21.34 5.03
N TYR A 465 10.59 20.94 5.91
CA TYR A 465 10.78 21.65 7.19
C TYR A 465 11.49 22.98 6.97
N ASN A 466 11.08 24.00 7.71
CA ASN A 466 11.87 25.21 7.83
C ASN A 466 13.16 24.87 8.59
N ARG A 467 14.30 25.47 8.16
CA ARG A 467 15.64 25.18 8.70
C ARG A 467 15.85 25.61 10.15
N ASP A 468 14.86 26.13 10.84
CA ASP A 468 14.98 26.57 12.23
C ASP A 468 15.12 25.33 13.14
N GLU A 469 16.37 25.05 13.54
CA GLU A 469 16.74 23.92 14.39
C GLU A 469 16.04 23.92 15.76
N THR A 470 15.59 25.07 16.23
CA THR A 470 14.88 25.18 17.50
C THR A 470 13.54 24.45 17.50
N GLN A 471 12.99 24.16 16.32
CA GLN A 471 11.70 23.47 16.16
C GLN A 471 11.84 21.95 15.93
N ARG A 472 13.03 21.45 15.63
CA ARG A 472 13.29 20.00 15.48
C ARG A 472 12.96 19.19 16.72
N ASN A 473 13.06 19.80 17.90
CA ASN A 473 12.84 19.17 19.21
C ASN A 473 11.43 19.39 19.79
N ALA A 474 10.55 20.10 19.13
CA ALA A 474 9.20 20.30 19.62
C ALA A 474 8.40 19.00 19.52
N LYS A 475 8.03 18.42 20.64
CA LYS A 475 7.15 17.23 20.74
C LYS A 475 5.78 17.43 20.06
N HIS A 476 5.45 18.67 19.73
CA HIS A 476 4.24 19.04 19.02
C HIS A 476 4.63 19.81 17.77
N ARG A 477 4.41 19.19 16.64
CA ARG A 477 4.66 19.68 15.30
C ARG A 477 3.82 20.91 15.03
N ASP A 478 4.42 22.08 15.15
CA ASP A 478 3.76 23.30 14.68
C ASP A 478 3.76 23.28 13.14
N GLN A 479 2.66 22.82 12.55
CA GLN A 479 2.47 22.79 11.09
C GLN A 479 2.69 24.16 10.44
N ARG A 480 2.52 25.26 11.20
CA ARG A 480 2.71 26.63 10.72
C ARG A 480 4.15 26.97 10.36
N SER A 481 5.12 26.19 10.84
CA SER A 481 6.54 26.38 10.51
C SER A 481 7.00 25.67 9.24
N ARG A 482 6.13 24.92 8.61
CA ARG A 482 6.45 24.08 7.46
C ARG A 482 6.10 24.78 6.13
N LYS A 483 7.00 24.63 5.16
CA LYS A 483 6.75 25.13 3.81
C LYS A 483 6.48 23.93 2.90
N SER A 484 5.33 23.90 2.26
CA SER A 484 5.00 22.87 1.29
C SER A 484 6.01 22.85 0.14
N ILE A 485 6.52 21.66 -0.18
CA ILE A 485 7.34 21.42 -1.38
C ILE A 485 6.47 21.25 -2.62
N PHE A 486 5.20 20.90 -2.42
CA PHE A 486 4.18 20.78 -3.45
C PHE A 486 2.97 21.66 -3.09
N PRO A 487 3.14 23.01 -3.07
CA PRO A 487 2.15 23.93 -2.50
C PRO A 487 0.81 23.92 -3.21
N TYR A 488 0.72 23.28 -4.36
CA TYR A 488 -0.47 23.27 -5.22
C TYR A 488 -0.94 21.85 -5.55
N VAL A 489 -0.58 20.85 -4.74
CA VAL A 489 -1.06 19.46 -4.92
C VAL A 489 -2.59 19.42 -4.92
N TYR A 490 -3.24 20.14 -4.03
CA TYR A 490 -4.68 20.26 -3.83
C TYR A 490 -5.40 18.99 -3.39
N GLU A 491 -5.02 17.83 -3.89
CA GLU A 491 -5.64 16.54 -3.58
C GLU A 491 -4.64 15.39 -3.78
N ASP A 492 -4.69 14.40 -2.89
CA ASP A 492 -3.87 13.20 -2.94
C ASP A 492 -4.63 12.01 -3.52
N ILE A 493 -3.91 11.05 -4.13
CA ILE A 493 -4.48 9.76 -4.52
C ILE A 493 -4.82 8.97 -3.25
N GLY A 494 -6.07 8.54 -3.12
CA GLY A 494 -6.55 7.77 -1.97
C GLY A 494 -6.06 6.32 -1.94
N THR A 495 -6.59 5.55 -1.00
CA THR A 495 -6.33 4.11 -0.92
C THR A 495 -6.94 3.36 -2.10
N HIS A 496 -6.27 2.27 -2.50
CA HIS A 496 -6.77 1.35 -3.51
C HIS A 496 -7.60 0.19 -2.93
N ALA A 497 -7.64 0.04 -1.59
CA ALA A 497 -8.53 -0.93 -0.95
C ALA A 497 -9.98 -0.42 -0.95
N ASP A 498 -10.93 -1.31 -1.25
CA ASP A 498 -12.36 -1.02 -1.10
C ASP A 498 -12.95 -1.58 0.21
N HIS A 499 -12.08 -2.03 1.09
CA HIS A 499 -12.39 -2.65 2.38
C HIS A 499 -11.32 -2.28 3.41
N VAL A 500 -11.48 -2.80 4.60
CA VAL A 500 -10.53 -2.67 5.71
C VAL A 500 -10.45 -3.99 6.47
N HIS A 501 -9.29 -4.31 6.95
CA HIS A 501 -9.05 -5.54 7.69
C HIS A 501 -9.46 -5.43 9.16
N TRP A 502 -9.74 -6.58 9.76
CA TRP A 502 -10.02 -6.67 11.19
C TRP A 502 -8.78 -6.27 12.02
N ALA A 503 -8.97 -5.38 12.95
CA ALA A 503 -7.89 -4.74 13.69
C ALA A 503 -7.65 -5.31 15.08
N GLY A 504 -8.25 -6.43 15.40
CA GLY A 504 -8.09 -7.07 16.71
C GLY A 504 -8.93 -6.44 17.83
N ALA A 505 -9.05 -7.19 18.93
CA ALA A 505 -9.80 -6.80 20.12
C ALA A 505 -8.91 -6.36 21.28
N ALA A 506 -7.60 -6.55 21.19
CA ALA A 506 -6.66 -6.27 22.26
C ALA A 506 -5.43 -5.52 21.73
N GLY A 507 -4.83 -4.71 22.58
CA GLY A 507 -3.64 -3.90 22.29
C GLY A 507 -3.87 -2.42 22.48
N PRO A 508 -2.82 -1.59 22.42
CA PRO A 508 -2.89 -0.16 22.69
C PRO A 508 -3.77 0.61 21.70
N HIS A 509 -3.93 0.03 20.54
CA HIS A 509 -4.77 0.51 19.47
C HIS A 509 -5.90 -0.45 19.21
N ALA A 510 -6.30 -1.23 20.27
CA ALA A 510 -7.41 -2.16 20.18
C ALA A 510 -8.53 -1.49 19.41
N ALA A 511 -8.66 -1.88 18.22
CA ALA A 511 -9.39 -1.12 17.28
C ALA A 511 -10.83 -1.46 17.37
N ASN A 512 -11.39 -1.26 18.55
CA ASN A 512 -12.80 -1.04 18.56
C ASN A 512 -13.65 -2.29 18.30
N GLY A 513 -13.09 -3.51 18.34
CA GLY A 513 -13.81 -4.74 17.99
C GLY A 513 -14.44 -4.67 16.60
N ARG A 514 -13.82 -3.97 15.66
CA ARG A 514 -14.34 -3.82 14.30
C ARG A 514 -14.02 -5.04 13.45
N SER A 515 -14.98 -5.48 12.68
CA SER A 515 -14.81 -6.49 11.63
C SER A 515 -14.34 -5.88 10.34
N ASP A 516 -13.96 -6.70 9.37
CA ASP A 516 -13.55 -6.35 8.01
C ASP A 516 -14.44 -5.32 7.32
N ALA A 517 -15.74 -5.33 7.58
CA ALA A 517 -16.72 -4.46 6.98
C ALA A 517 -16.66 -3.00 7.49
N MET A 518 -15.89 -2.71 8.54
CA MET A 518 -16.08 -1.48 9.29
C MET A 518 -14.88 -0.59 9.49
N GLY A 519 -13.79 -0.92 8.94
CA GLY A 519 -12.59 -0.11 9.09
C GLY A 519 -11.69 -0.53 10.23
N GLY A 520 -10.44 -0.32 10.08
CA GLY A 520 -9.44 -0.36 11.10
C GLY A 520 -8.32 -1.22 10.80
N GLY A 521 -7.72 -1.92 10.22
CA GLY A 521 -6.35 -2.43 10.28
C GLY A 521 -5.45 -1.33 10.80
N HIS A 522 -4.96 -1.47 12.01
CA HIS A 522 -4.23 -0.35 12.60
C HIS A 522 -2.73 -0.55 12.55
N ALA A 523 -2.24 -1.75 12.37
CA ALA A 523 -0.82 -2.03 12.24
C ALA A 523 -0.60 -3.14 11.22
N HIS A 524 -0.76 -2.80 9.96
CA HIS A 524 -0.26 -3.65 8.88
C HIS A 524 1.26 -3.54 8.84
N ALA A 525 1.94 -4.67 8.63
CA ALA A 525 3.38 -4.73 8.50
C ALA A 525 3.79 -5.90 7.61
N GLY A 526 4.63 -5.59 6.63
CA GLY A 526 5.08 -6.55 5.64
C GLY A 526 4.08 -6.80 4.52
N MET A 527 4.58 -6.82 3.30
CA MET A 527 3.80 -7.13 2.10
C MET A 527 4.58 -8.09 1.20
N LEU A 528 3.87 -9.04 0.64
CA LEU A 528 4.36 -9.95 -0.39
C LEU A 528 3.31 -10.07 -1.49
N CYS A 529 3.68 -9.79 -2.72
CA CYS A 529 2.90 -10.26 -3.87
C CYS A 529 3.31 -11.71 -4.16
N TYR A 530 2.40 -12.65 -3.95
CA TYR A 530 2.73 -14.05 -4.15
C TYR A 530 2.89 -14.39 -5.64
N LEU A 531 4.13 -14.54 -6.07
CA LEU A 531 4.52 -14.92 -7.43
C LEU A 531 5.35 -16.22 -7.44
N GLY A 532 5.12 -17.09 -6.44
CA GLY A 532 5.65 -18.47 -6.39
C GLY A 532 4.90 -19.42 -7.32
N THR A 533 5.37 -20.66 -7.34
CA THR A 533 4.81 -21.73 -8.19
C THR A 533 4.35 -22.95 -7.39
N SER A 534 4.57 -22.99 -6.09
CA SER A 534 4.24 -24.15 -5.27
C SER A 534 2.83 -24.09 -4.66
N TRP A 535 2.27 -22.91 -4.49
CA TRP A 535 0.90 -22.73 -3.97
C TRP A 535 -0.14 -22.83 -5.09
N PRO A 536 -1.43 -23.02 -4.75
CA PRO A 536 -2.51 -23.00 -5.73
C PRO A 536 -2.51 -21.74 -6.59
N ALA A 537 -2.86 -21.87 -7.86
CA ALA A 537 -2.88 -20.74 -8.81
C ALA A 537 -3.77 -19.58 -8.35
N SER A 538 -4.77 -19.83 -7.50
CA SER A 538 -5.63 -18.81 -6.92
C SER A 538 -4.92 -17.83 -5.98
N PHE A 539 -3.73 -18.18 -5.49
CA PHE A 539 -2.89 -17.28 -4.68
C PHE A 539 -1.96 -16.41 -5.53
N ARG A 540 -1.76 -16.77 -6.80
CA ARG A 540 -0.82 -16.03 -7.65
C ARG A 540 -1.28 -14.61 -7.86
N ASN A 541 -0.36 -13.66 -7.74
CA ASN A 541 -0.56 -12.23 -7.86
C ASN A 541 -1.47 -11.60 -6.79
N ASN A 542 -1.73 -12.34 -5.69
CA ASN A 542 -2.39 -11.78 -4.53
C ASN A 542 -1.38 -11.12 -3.60
N LEU A 543 -1.84 -10.08 -2.90
CA LEU A 543 -1.05 -9.35 -1.94
C LEU A 543 -1.29 -9.94 -0.55
N ILE A 544 -0.25 -10.45 0.07
CA ILE A 544 -0.28 -11.02 1.42
C ILE A 544 0.30 -9.99 2.38
N ILE A 545 -0.49 -9.58 3.37
CA ILE A 545 -0.20 -8.47 4.26
C ILE A 545 -0.26 -8.93 5.70
N GLY A 546 0.80 -8.69 6.47
CA GLY A 546 0.82 -8.93 7.90
C GLY A 546 -0.08 -7.93 8.63
N ASN A 547 -0.80 -8.39 9.66
CA ASN A 547 -1.67 -7.58 10.49
C ASN A 547 -1.36 -7.87 11.97
N ILE A 548 -0.53 -7.00 12.57
CA ILE A 548 -0.04 -7.16 13.94
C ILE A 548 -1.20 -7.19 14.93
N HIS A 549 -2.12 -6.23 14.85
CA HIS A 549 -3.25 -6.15 15.78
C HIS A 549 -4.33 -7.20 15.52
N GLY A 550 -4.40 -7.73 14.31
CA GLY A 550 -5.28 -8.84 13.95
C GLY A 550 -4.66 -10.21 14.21
N GLN A 551 -3.39 -10.29 14.56
CA GLN A 551 -2.61 -11.54 14.69
C GLN A 551 -2.80 -12.48 13.51
N ARG A 552 -2.74 -11.94 12.26
CA ARG A 552 -3.03 -12.70 11.06
C ARG A 552 -2.27 -12.20 9.84
N MET A 553 -2.38 -12.92 8.75
CA MET A 553 -1.96 -12.48 7.44
C MET A 553 -3.19 -12.39 6.54
N ASN A 554 -3.54 -11.15 6.20
CA ASN A 554 -4.63 -10.85 5.29
C ASN A 554 -4.19 -11.04 3.82
N VAL A 555 -5.15 -11.25 2.94
CA VAL A 555 -4.93 -11.38 1.50
C VAL A 555 -5.80 -10.40 0.75
N ASP A 556 -5.18 -9.56 -0.08
CA ASP A 556 -5.85 -8.66 -1.00
C ASP A 556 -5.69 -9.14 -2.45
N LEU A 557 -6.78 -8.99 -3.21
CA LEU A 557 -6.87 -9.35 -4.62
C LEU A 557 -6.81 -8.07 -5.45
N PRO A 558 -5.71 -7.76 -6.13
CA PRO A 558 -5.63 -6.59 -7.00
C PRO A 558 -6.43 -6.83 -8.29
N VAL A 559 -7.60 -6.20 -8.40
CA VAL A 559 -8.47 -6.29 -9.58
C VAL A 559 -8.22 -5.07 -10.46
N ALA A 560 -7.83 -5.27 -11.71
CA ALA A 560 -7.55 -4.21 -12.66
C ALA A 560 -8.76 -3.28 -12.87
N ARG A 561 -8.54 -1.97 -12.80
CA ARG A 561 -9.56 -0.94 -13.00
C ARG A 561 -8.93 0.32 -13.61
N GLY A 562 -9.29 0.63 -14.84
CA GLY A 562 -8.76 1.82 -15.54
C GLY A 562 -7.24 1.78 -15.63
N SER A 563 -6.59 2.83 -15.17
CA SER A 563 -5.12 2.94 -15.14
C SER A 563 -4.45 2.16 -14.01
N GLY A 564 -5.21 1.62 -13.07
CA GLY A 564 -4.70 0.97 -11.86
C GLY A 564 -5.55 -0.20 -11.44
N TYR A 565 -5.80 -0.30 -10.13
CA TYR A 565 -6.46 -1.47 -9.52
C TYR A 565 -7.38 -1.06 -8.39
N VAL A 566 -8.23 -2.00 -7.98
CA VAL A 566 -8.95 -2.00 -6.70
C VAL A 566 -8.55 -3.26 -5.95
N GLY A 567 -8.06 -3.12 -4.72
CA GLY A 567 -7.81 -4.23 -3.82
C GLY A 567 -9.11 -4.72 -3.21
N LYS A 568 -9.40 -5.99 -3.41
CA LYS A 568 -10.55 -6.71 -2.83
C LYS A 568 -10.06 -7.61 -1.71
N HIS A 569 -10.80 -7.70 -0.61
CA HIS A 569 -10.46 -8.65 0.45
C HIS A 569 -10.61 -10.08 -0.05
N GLY A 570 -9.53 -10.85 0.07
CA GLY A 570 -9.48 -12.28 -0.20
C GLY A 570 -9.71 -13.12 1.05
N GLN A 571 -9.42 -14.42 0.95
CA GLN A 571 -9.40 -15.31 2.11
C GLN A 571 -8.10 -15.08 2.89
N ASP A 572 -8.18 -14.76 4.18
CA ASP A 572 -6.99 -14.66 5.04
C ASP A 572 -6.13 -15.93 4.96
N LEU A 573 -4.84 -15.75 4.80
CA LEU A 573 -3.89 -16.87 4.69
C LEU A 573 -3.67 -17.55 6.05
N LEU A 574 -3.56 -16.76 7.10
CA LEU A 574 -3.14 -17.24 8.40
C LEU A 574 -3.81 -16.46 9.52
N ASN A 575 -4.38 -17.15 10.51
CA ASN A 575 -4.66 -16.61 11.82
C ASN A 575 -3.78 -17.36 12.84
N PHE A 576 -2.91 -16.65 13.53
CA PHE A 576 -1.99 -17.23 14.53
C PHE A 576 -2.71 -17.78 15.76
N ASN A 577 -3.92 -17.29 16.05
CA ASN A 577 -4.66 -17.58 17.27
C ASN A 577 -3.89 -17.25 18.57
N ASP A 578 -2.78 -16.52 18.49
CA ASP A 578 -1.92 -16.12 19.59
C ASP A 578 -1.76 -14.61 19.63
N ARG A 579 -2.17 -13.97 20.74
CA ARG A 579 -2.15 -12.49 20.88
C ARG A 579 -0.76 -11.88 20.92
N TRP A 580 0.28 -12.68 21.14
CA TRP A 580 1.66 -12.21 21.17
C TRP A 580 2.32 -12.26 19.80
N SER A 581 1.70 -12.87 18.82
CA SER A 581 2.21 -12.92 17.46
C SER A 581 2.13 -11.55 16.79
N GLN A 582 3.24 -11.10 16.21
CA GLN A 582 3.42 -9.79 15.57
C GLN A 582 4.24 -9.97 14.30
N THR A 583 3.57 -10.32 13.22
CA THR A 583 4.24 -10.44 11.91
C THR A 583 4.75 -9.10 11.43
N LEU A 584 6.02 -9.04 11.06
CA LEU A 584 6.63 -7.81 10.57
C LEU A 584 6.98 -7.84 9.08
N ASN A 585 7.29 -9.01 8.53
CA ASN A 585 7.59 -9.12 7.11
C ASN A 585 7.49 -10.57 6.63
N GLN A 586 7.32 -10.75 5.32
CA GLN A 586 7.29 -12.05 4.65
C GLN A 586 8.07 -12.00 3.35
N ARG A 587 8.64 -13.14 2.95
CA ARG A 587 9.45 -13.31 1.73
C ARG A 587 9.16 -14.64 1.05
N LEU A 588 9.23 -14.62 -0.28
CA LEU A 588 9.14 -15.81 -1.12
C LEU A 588 10.47 -16.56 -1.09
N ASP A 589 10.43 -17.88 -0.83
CA ASP A 589 11.58 -18.78 -0.87
C ASP A 589 11.81 -19.39 -2.27
N PRO A 590 13.01 -19.88 -2.61
CA PRO A 590 13.29 -20.57 -3.88
C PRO A 590 12.32 -21.71 -4.23
N ASP A 591 11.81 -22.44 -3.24
CA ASP A 591 10.84 -23.51 -3.43
C ASP A 591 9.39 -23.02 -3.64
N GLY A 592 9.16 -21.70 -3.55
CA GLY A 592 7.84 -21.08 -3.68
C GLY A 592 7.01 -21.08 -2.41
N SER A 593 7.55 -21.55 -1.26
CA SER A 593 6.99 -21.32 0.06
C SER A 593 7.26 -19.90 0.54
N VAL A 594 6.74 -19.54 1.71
CA VAL A 594 6.86 -18.18 2.24
C VAL A 594 7.43 -18.20 3.65
N PHE A 595 8.53 -17.48 3.85
CA PHE A 595 9.03 -17.16 5.17
C PHE A 595 8.26 -15.98 5.80
N VAL A 596 8.04 -16.07 7.11
CA VAL A 596 7.40 -15.04 7.92
C VAL A 596 8.21 -14.82 9.18
N ILE A 597 8.58 -13.58 9.47
CA ILE A 597 9.19 -13.21 10.75
C ILE A 597 8.12 -12.70 11.71
N ASP A 598 8.20 -13.15 12.96
CA ASP A 598 7.30 -12.81 14.05
C ASP A 598 8.13 -12.26 15.23
N TRP A 599 7.95 -10.97 15.52
CA TRP A 599 8.61 -10.30 16.64
C TRP A 599 8.30 -10.98 17.98
N TYR A 600 7.07 -11.44 18.13
CA TYR A 600 6.53 -12.20 19.26
C TYR A 600 6.71 -11.53 20.62
N ASP A 601 5.78 -10.71 20.99
CA ASP A 601 5.78 -9.94 22.24
C ASP A 601 4.35 -9.72 22.77
N ALA A 602 4.19 -9.72 24.07
CA ALA A 602 2.93 -9.32 24.72
C ALA A 602 2.61 -7.84 24.48
N ASN A 603 3.64 -7.01 24.27
CA ASN A 603 3.54 -5.60 24.04
C ASN A 603 3.53 -5.32 22.54
N GLN A 604 2.36 -4.97 22.00
CA GLN A 604 2.20 -4.68 20.57
C GLN A 604 2.55 -3.25 20.23
N CYS A 605 3.30 -3.06 19.17
CA CYS A 605 3.72 -1.76 18.64
C CYS A 605 4.48 -0.89 19.65
N HIS A 606 4.55 0.37 19.35
CA HIS A 606 5.24 1.37 20.18
C HIS A 606 4.30 2.01 21.20
N HIS A 607 4.78 2.20 22.39
CA HIS A 607 4.13 3.07 23.36
C HIS A 607 4.88 4.40 23.58
N GLY A 608 5.93 4.69 22.81
CA GLY A 608 6.73 5.91 22.92
C GLY A 608 7.35 6.11 24.30
N ARG A 609 7.32 5.08 25.13
CA ARG A 609 7.75 5.08 26.53
C ARG A 609 8.79 3.99 26.71
N ASP A 610 9.26 3.84 27.90
CA ASP A 610 10.34 2.93 28.24
C ASP A 610 10.30 1.59 27.52
N ASP A 611 11.47 1.00 27.32
CA ASP A 611 11.65 -0.32 26.76
C ASP A 611 10.83 -1.35 27.56
N GLY A 612 9.62 -1.60 27.09
CA GLY A 612 8.69 -2.60 27.64
C GLY A 612 8.63 -3.86 26.78
N HIS A 613 9.51 -3.99 25.79
CA HIS A 613 9.55 -5.13 24.90
C HIS A 613 10.29 -6.31 25.53
N ASP A 614 9.80 -7.52 25.23
CA ASP A 614 10.50 -8.77 25.56
C ASP A 614 11.57 -9.05 24.51
N HIS A 615 12.85 -8.83 24.87
CA HIS A 615 13.98 -9.13 24.02
C HIS A 615 14.51 -10.56 24.15
N SER A 616 13.71 -11.49 24.69
CA SER A 616 14.06 -12.90 24.81
C SER A 616 13.39 -13.80 23.77
N SER A 617 12.32 -13.29 23.12
CA SER A 617 11.49 -14.06 22.19
C SER A 617 11.61 -13.58 20.74
N GLY A 618 11.25 -14.44 19.80
CA GLY A 618 11.22 -14.16 18.36
C GLY A 618 11.19 -15.43 17.54
N ARG A 619 10.53 -15.39 16.38
CA ARG A 619 10.29 -16.59 15.58
C ARG A 619 10.39 -16.32 14.09
N ILE A 620 10.75 -17.36 13.36
CA ILE A 620 10.68 -17.43 11.91
C ILE A 620 9.85 -18.65 11.56
N TYR A 621 8.77 -18.42 10.84
CA TYR A 621 7.93 -19.48 10.32
C TYR A 621 8.13 -19.66 8.82
N LYS A 622 7.89 -20.87 8.33
CA LYS A 622 7.82 -21.18 6.90
C LYS A 622 6.44 -21.76 6.58
N ILE A 623 5.70 -21.11 5.67
CA ILE A 623 4.38 -21.55 5.22
C ILE A 623 4.56 -22.37 3.94
N VAL A 624 4.19 -23.64 4.01
CA VAL A 624 4.39 -24.64 2.95
C VAL A 624 3.06 -25.20 2.49
N TYR A 625 2.90 -25.48 1.21
CA TYR A 625 1.72 -26.14 0.65
C TYR A 625 2.04 -27.57 0.24
N GLN A 626 1.24 -28.56 0.72
CA GLN A 626 1.32 -29.99 0.36
C GLN A 626 2.74 -30.61 0.51
N ASN A 627 3.46 -30.26 1.56
CA ASN A 627 4.82 -30.77 1.85
C ASN A 627 5.79 -30.57 0.68
N GLN A 628 5.73 -29.41 0.02
CA GLN A 628 6.65 -29.06 -1.05
C GLN A 628 8.09 -29.25 -0.60
N PRO A 629 8.92 -29.97 -1.35
CA PRO A 629 10.33 -30.17 -0.97
C PRO A 629 11.12 -28.88 -1.05
N VAL A 630 12.09 -28.72 -0.17
CA VAL A 630 13.01 -27.58 -0.20
C VAL A 630 13.82 -27.58 -1.49
N THR A 631 13.83 -26.45 -2.18
CA THR A 631 14.64 -26.24 -3.39
C THR A 631 15.91 -25.50 -3.00
N ARG A 632 17.05 -26.12 -3.28
CA ARG A 632 18.36 -25.49 -3.07
C ARG A 632 18.90 -25.02 -4.41
N THR A 633 19.47 -23.85 -4.39
CA THR A 633 20.09 -23.25 -5.57
C THR A 633 21.33 -22.45 -5.20
N ASN A 634 22.19 -22.18 -6.16
CA ASN A 634 23.27 -21.23 -6.04
C ASN A 634 23.39 -20.46 -7.34
N LEU A 635 22.63 -19.37 -7.44
CA LEU A 635 22.58 -18.58 -8.66
C LEU A 635 23.92 -17.94 -9.03
N ALA A 636 24.80 -17.67 -8.07
CA ALA A 636 26.13 -17.14 -8.34
C ALA A 636 27.02 -18.11 -9.10
N SER A 637 26.76 -19.43 -9.04
CA SER A 637 27.54 -20.43 -9.77
C SER A 637 27.06 -20.68 -11.21
N LEU A 638 25.88 -20.15 -11.57
CA LEU A 638 25.29 -20.36 -12.89
C LEU A 638 25.98 -19.53 -13.98
N THR A 639 26.03 -20.06 -15.19
CA THR A 639 26.52 -19.32 -16.36
C THR A 639 25.54 -18.21 -16.77
N PRO A 640 25.95 -17.19 -17.55
CA PRO A 640 25.06 -16.18 -18.07
C PRO A 640 23.84 -16.76 -18.80
N ASN A 641 24.01 -17.76 -19.66
CA ASN A 641 22.89 -18.40 -20.37
C ASN A 641 21.90 -19.10 -19.41
N GLN A 642 22.38 -19.76 -18.35
CA GLN A 642 21.51 -20.35 -17.35
C GLN A 642 20.72 -19.28 -16.57
N LEU A 643 21.35 -18.15 -16.24
CA LEU A 643 20.66 -17.02 -15.60
C LEU A 643 19.61 -16.42 -16.53
N VAL A 644 19.94 -16.21 -17.81
CA VAL A 644 18.98 -15.72 -18.83
C VAL A 644 17.76 -16.66 -18.92
N SER A 645 17.97 -17.96 -18.93
CA SER A 645 16.86 -18.93 -18.91
C SER A 645 15.97 -18.80 -17.66
N LEU A 646 16.54 -18.45 -16.51
CA LEU A 646 15.80 -18.24 -15.26
C LEU A 646 15.05 -16.90 -15.22
N VAL A 647 15.45 -15.90 -16.01
CA VAL A 647 14.71 -14.62 -16.10
C VAL A 647 13.24 -14.86 -16.45
N GLY A 648 12.95 -15.79 -17.35
CA GLY A 648 11.58 -16.16 -17.73
C GLY A 648 10.83 -17.04 -16.72
N SER A 649 11.45 -17.42 -15.60
CA SER A 649 10.83 -18.31 -14.60
C SER A 649 9.54 -17.73 -14.04
N LYS A 650 8.50 -18.58 -13.91
CA LYS A 650 7.25 -18.20 -13.23
C LYS A 650 7.42 -18.04 -11.72
N ASN A 651 8.47 -18.62 -11.13
CA ASN A 651 8.84 -18.35 -9.75
C ASN A 651 9.63 -17.05 -9.69
N GLU A 652 9.06 -16.03 -9.07
CA GLU A 652 9.65 -14.69 -9.02
C GLU A 652 10.94 -14.65 -8.20
N TRP A 653 11.09 -15.52 -7.21
CA TRP A 653 12.37 -15.62 -6.52
C TRP A 653 13.52 -15.91 -7.50
N LEU A 654 13.35 -16.92 -8.34
CA LEU A 654 14.36 -17.29 -9.35
C LEU A 654 14.53 -16.18 -10.38
N SER A 655 13.44 -15.60 -10.88
CA SER A 655 13.47 -14.55 -11.90
C SER A 655 14.14 -13.27 -11.38
N ARG A 656 13.73 -12.79 -10.19
CA ARG A 656 14.28 -11.57 -9.55
C ARG A 656 15.76 -11.71 -9.23
N HIS A 657 16.15 -12.82 -8.62
CA HIS A 657 17.55 -13.05 -8.26
C HIS A 657 18.44 -13.31 -9.50
N ALA A 658 17.93 -13.96 -10.55
CA ALA A 658 18.67 -14.12 -11.79
C ALA A 658 18.92 -12.76 -12.45
N ARG A 659 17.93 -11.87 -12.53
CA ARG A 659 18.07 -10.49 -13.02
C ARG A 659 19.13 -9.74 -12.21
N ARG A 660 19.07 -9.80 -10.87
CA ARG A 660 20.04 -9.15 -9.99
C ARG A 660 21.46 -9.67 -10.24
N VAL A 661 21.68 -11.00 -10.29
CA VAL A 661 23.02 -11.57 -10.54
C VAL A 661 23.54 -11.18 -11.93
N LEU A 662 22.68 -11.07 -12.95
CA LEU A 662 23.08 -10.55 -14.25
C LEU A 662 23.52 -9.09 -14.16
N GLN A 663 22.78 -8.24 -13.46
CA GLN A 663 23.15 -6.84 -13.21
C GLN A 663 24.48 -6.72 -12.47
N GLU A 664 24.69 -7.51 -11.41
CA GLU A 664 25.94 -7.58 -10.66
C GLU A 664 27.14 -7.91 -11.55
N ARG A 665 27.01 -8.90 -12.43
CA ARG A 665 28.07 -9.33 -13.35
C ARG A 665 28.38 -8.27 -14.39
N VAL A 666 27.36 -7.65 -14.97
CA VAL A 666 27.55 -6.57 -15.94
C VAL A 666 28.18 -5.35 -15.26
N ALA A 667 27.75 -5.00 -14.07
CA ALA A 667 28.34 -3.90 -13.29
C ALA A 667 29.82 -4.16 -12.95
N ALA A 668 30.16 -5.37 -12.49
CA ALA A 668 31.53 -5.78 -12.18
C ALA A 668 32.44 -5.77 -13.42
N ALA A 669 31.95 -6.26 -14.55
CA ALA A 669 32.65 -6.19 -15.83
C ALA A 669 32.79 -4.74 -16.31
N GLY A 670 31.73 -3.93 -16.18
CA GLY A 670 31.71 -2.52 -16.54
C GLY A 670 32.75 -1.67 -15.77
N ALA A 671 32.99 -2.00 -14.51
CA ALA A 671 33.99 -1.33 -13.69
C ALA A 671 35.41 -1.45 -14.27
N GLN A 672 35.66 -2.42 -15.15
CA GLN A 672 36.93 -2.63 -15.84
C GLN A 672 37.01 -1.90 -17.20
N GLU A 673 35.91 -1.30 -17.67
CA GLU A 673 35.85 -0.64 -18.97
C GLU A 673 36.42 0.78 -18.89
N SER A 674 37.32 1.13 -19.84
CA SER A 674 37.78 2.51 -19.99
C SER A 674 36.72 3.34 -20.73
N VAL A 675 36.40 4.49 -20.14
CA VAL A 675 35.43 5.47 -20.65
C VAL A 675 35.93 6.90 -20.41
N ASP A 676 37.25 7.10 -20.44
CA ASP A 676 37.86 8.38 -20.06
C ASP A 676 37.46 9.55 -20.99
N GLU A 677 37.16 9.26 -22.25
CA GLU A 677 36.68 10.23 -23.24
C GLU A 677 35.17 10.57 -23.06
N ILE A 678 34.46 9.89 -22.18
CA ILE A 678 33.01 10.06 -21.99
C ILE A 678 32.75 11.08 -20.88
N PRO A 679 31.78 12.01 -21.05
CA PRO A 679 31.39 12.94 -19.99
C PRO A 679 31.08 12.23 -18.65
N ALA A 680 31.50 12.86 -17.53
CA ALA A 680 31.39 12.25 -16.21
C ALA A 680 29.96 11.79 -15.85
N GLY A 681 28.96 12.59 -16.26
CA GLY A 681 27.52 12.32 -15.94
C GLY A 681 26.96 11.04 -16.55
N ILE A 682 27.63 10.44 -17.54
CA ILE A 682 27.14 9.26 -18.27
C ILE A 682 28.12 8.08 -18.25
N ARG A 683 29.23 8.21 -17.53
CA ARG A 683 30.28 7.17 -17.51
C ARG A 683 29.81 5.81 -17.01
N ASP A 684 29.05 5.80 -15.96
CA ASP A 684 28.57 4.52 -15.39
C ASP A 684 27.59 3.82 -16.34
N TYR A 685 26.72 4.56 -17.00
CA TYR A 685 25.87 4.02 -18.07
C TYR A 685 26.71 3.46 -19.23
N ALA A 686 27.69 4.20 -19.70
CA ALA A 686 28.55 3.79 -20.80
C ALA A 686 29.40 2.54 -20.45
N ARG A 687 29.90 2.43 -19.22
CA ARG A 687 30.58 1.25 -18.72
C ARG A 687 29.68 0.02 -18.69
N THR A 688 28.49 0.17 -18.13
CA THR A 688 27.49 -0.90 -18.05
C THR A 688 27.14 -1.38 -19.45
N ARG A 689 26.88 -0.46 -20.38
CA ARG A 689 26.55 -0.79 -21.76
C ARG A 689 27.68 -1.55 -22.48
N LYS A 690 28.94 -1.06 -22.41
CA LYS A 690 30.10 -1.75 -23.01
C LYS A 690 30.25 -3.18 -22.46
N ALA A 691 30.01 -3.39 -21.17
CA ALA A 691 30.08 -4.71 -20.57
C ALA A 691 28.92 -5.61 -21.05
N ALA A 692 27.72 -5.08 -21.17
CA ALA A 692 26.56 -5.80 -21.69
C ALA A 692 26.74 -6.27 -23.13
N GLU A 693 27.34 -5.43 -24.00
CA GLU A 693 27.66 -5.77 -25.39
C GLU A 693 28.64 -6.99 -25.50
N LYS A 694 29.42 -7.24 -24.44
CA LYS A 694 30.34 -8.39 -24.34
C LYS A 694 29.69 -9.63 -23.71
N MET A 695 28.38 -9.62 -23.42
CA MET A 695 27.63 -10.74 -22.86
C MET A 695 26.57 -11.26 -23.86
N PRO A 696 26.94 -12.15 -24.78
CA PRO A 696 26.05 -12.61 -25.87
C PRO A 696 24.75 -13.24 -25.39
N ALA A 697 24.73 -13.80 -24.18
CA ALA A 697 23.52 -14.38 -23.58
C ALA A 697 22.35 -13.36 -23.50
N LEU A 698 22.62 -12.06 -23.40
CA LEU A 698 21.58 -11.03 -23.33
C LEU A 698 20.82 -10.85 -24.66
N GLU A 699 21.35 -11.32 -25.79
CA GLU A 699 20.65 -11.25 -27.09
C GLU A 699 19.38 -12.10 -27.10
N GLU A 700 19.38 -13.24 -26.38
CA GLU A 700 18.20 -14.09 -26.25
C GLU A 700 17.02 -13.36 -25.58
N LEU A 701 17.31 -12.37 -24.74
CA LEU A 701 16.28 -11.55 -24.08
C LEU A 701 15.62 -10.55 -25.05
N LEU A 702 16.34 -10.05 -26.06
CA LEU A 702 15.76 -9.20 -27.12
C LEU A 702 14.70 -9.99 -27.92
N ASP A 703 15.07 -11.22 -28.34
CA ASP A 703 14.15 -12.10 -29.02
C ASP A 703 12.93 -12.44 -28.15
N ALA A 704 13.12 -12.57 -26.82
CA ALA A 704 12.05 -12.85 -25.90
C ALA A 704 11.07 -11.65 -25.74
N VAL A 705 11.56 -10.39 -25.74
CA VAL A 705 10.69 -9.20 -25.70
C VAL A 705 9.90 -9.07 -27.02
N ASP A 706 10.54 -9.29 -28.16
CA ASP A 706 9.93 -9.15 -29.49
C ASP A 706 9.05 -10.36 -29.87
N GLY A 707 9.15 -11.46 -29.13
CA GLY A 707 8.44 -12.70 -29.38
C GLY A 707 6.95 -12.67 -29.04
N SER A 708 6.29 -13.80 -29.29
CA SER A 708 4.85 -14.01 -29.05
C SER A 708 4.53 -14.53 -27.63
N GLY A 709 5.44 -14.38 -26.67
CA GLY A 709 5.24 -14.75 -25.27
C GLY A 709 4.13 -13.94 -24.59
N ASP A 710 3.67 -14.40 -23.43
CA ASP A 710 2.75 -13.61 -22.61
C ASP A 710 3.42 -12.32 -22.09
N ALA A 711 2.61 -11.32 -21.74
CA ALA A 711 3.08 -10.00 -21.30
C ALA A 711 4.09 -10.09 -20.15
N THR A 712 3.86 -10.97 -19.19
CA THR A 712 4.73 -11.13 -18.00
C THR A 712 6.12 -11.65 -18.40
N SER A 713 6.18 -12.66 -19.26
CA SER A 713 7.46 -13.22 -19.74
C SER A 713 8.25 -12.19 -20.53
N ARG A 714 7.58 -11.43 -21.40
CA ARG A 714 8.16 -10.34 -22.19
C ARG A 714 8.68 -9.20 -21.30
N LEU A 715 7.91 -8.82 -20.28
CA LEU A 715 8.33 -7.80 -19.30
C LEU A 715 9.58 -8.22 -18.54
N ARG A 716 9.67 -9.47 -18.09
CA ARG A 716 10.87 -9.97 -17.40
C ARG A 716 12.13 -9.87 -18.24
N ALA A 717 12.01 -10.17 -19.53
CA ALA A 717 13.10 -10.00 -20.47
C ALA A 717 13.46 -8.51 -20.66
N LEU A 718 12.47 -7.64 -20.84
CA LEU A 718 12.65 -6.19 -20.93
C LEU A 718 13.36 -5.63 -19.69
N TRP A 719 12.94 -6.01 -18.49
CA TRP A 719 13.57 -5.59 -17.25
C TRP A 719 15.03 -6.06 -17.15
N ALA A 720 15.32 -7.30 -17.53
CA ALA A 720 16.69 -7.82 -17.53
C ALA A 720 17.59 -7.07 -18.52
N LEU A 721 17.09 -6.72 -19.69
CA LEU A 721 17.79 -5.88 -20.65
C LEU A 721 18.03 -4.46 -20.12
N HIS A 722 17.03 -3.90 -19.41
CA HIS A 722 17.11 -2.57 -18.83
C HIS A 722 18.20 -2.49 -17.76
N LEU A 723 18.13 -3.33 -16.74
CA LEU A 723 19.08 -3.29 -15.61
C LEU A 723 20.51 -3.69 -15.99
N THR A 724 20.70 -4.38 -17.13
CA THR A 724 22.02 -4.66 -17.70
C THR A 724 22.52 -3.58 -18.66
N GLY A 725 21.69 -2.54 -18.93
CA GLY A 725 22.08 -1.46 -19.86
C GLY A 725 22.10 -1.88 -21.33
N ARG A 726 21.43 -3.01 -21.68
CA ARG A 726 21.43 -3.55 -23.07
C ARG A 726 20.42 -2.88 -23.99
N ILE A 727 19.42 -2.15 -23.45
CA ILE A 727 18.39 -1.47 -24.26
C ILE A 727 19.02 -0.34 -25.08
N LEU A 728 18.77 -0.36 -26.39
CA LEU A 728 19.13 0.70 -27.30
C LEU A 728 17.95 1.67 -27.54
N PRO A 729 18.20 2.92 -27.97
CA PRO A 729 17.13 3.85 -28.35
C PRO A 729 16.15 3.27 -29.39
N GLU A 730 16.66 2.46 -30.35
CA GLU A 730 15.87 1.77 -31.37
C GLU A 730 14.92 0.74 -30.75
N ASP A 731 15.37 0.02 -29.75
CA ASP A 731 14.56 -0.97 -29.02
C ASP A 731 13.41 -0.26 -28.30
N ALA A 732 13.73 0.80 -27.56
CA ALA A 732 12.73 1.62 -26.88
C ALA A 732 11.73 2.21 -27.89
N ALA A 733 12.20 2.76 -29.02
CA ALA A 733 11.36 3.31 -30.09
C ALA A 733 10.44 2.29 -30.74
N ARG A 734 10.83 1.00 -30.75
CA ARG A 734 10.02 -0.11 -31.21
C ARG A 734 8.96 -0.48 -30.15
N TRP A 735 9.37 -0.65 -28.90
CA TRP A 735 8.51 -1.12 -27.82
C TRP A 735 7.45 -0.10 -27.36
N ILE A 736 7.68 1.20 -27.53
CA ILE A 736 6.62 2.20 -27.32
C ILE A 736 5.44 2.07 -28.29
N ARG A 737 5.58 1.25 -29.35
CA ARG A 737 4.52 0.94 -30.34
C ARG A 737 4.04 -0.51 -30.26
N ASP A 738 4.46 -1.24 -29.24
CA ASP A 738 4.09 -2.65 -29.04
C ASP A 738 2.57 -2.80 -28.88
N PRO A 739 1.95 -3.87 -29.41
CA PRO A 739 0.52 -4.11 -29.22
C PRO A 739 0.14 -4.26 -27.73
N GLU A 740 1.06 -4.77 -26.89
CA GLU A 740 0.81 -4.98 -25.47
C GLU A 740 1.00 -3.69 -24.64
N PRO A 741 -0.06 -3.17 -23.97
CA PRO A 741 0.03 -1.93 -23.22
C PRO A 741 1.09 -1.94 -22.11
N GLN A 742 1.29 -3.08 -21.45
CA GLN A 742 2.30 -3.19 -20.38
C GLN A 742 3.72 -3.01 -20.91
N ILE A 743 4.01 -3.54 -22.11
CA ILE A 743 5.31 -3.34 -22.78
C ILE A 743 5.49 -1.87 -23.14
N ARG A 744 4.46 -1.20 -23.72
CA ARG A 744 4.54 0.24 -24.02
C ARG A 744 4.79 1.09 -22.77
N ALA A 745 4.04 0.81 -21.69
CA ALA A 745 4.18 1.53 -20.43
C ALA A 745 5.59 1.38 -19.83
N TRP A 746 6.15 0.16 -19.83
CA TRP A 746 7.50 -0.07 -19.35
C TRP A 746 8.57 0.48 -20.28
N ALA A 747 8.37 0.48 -21.59
CA ALA A 747 9.27 1.16 -22.52
C ALA A 747 9.37 2.67 -22.23
N VAL A 748 8.23 3.31 -21.91
CA VAL A 748 8.22 4.71 -21.45
C VAL A 748 8.99 4.87 -20.15
N GLN A 749 8.69 4.03 -19.13
CA GLN A 749 9.29 4.14 -17.81
C GLN A 749 10.81 3.97 -17.87
N THR A 750 11.32 2.95 -18.55
CA THR A 750 12.75 2.65 -18.66
C THR A 750 13.50 3.69 -19.46
N PHE A 751 12.91 4.21 -20.55
CA PHE A 751 13.54 5.25 -21.36
C PHE A 751 13.72 6.57 -20.59
N PHE A 752 12.73 6.95 -19.79
CA PHE A 752 12.78 8.19 -19.01
C PHE A 752 13.42 8.05 -17.62
N GLU A 753 13.93 6.87 -17.28
CA GLU A 753 14.62 6.67 -16.00
C GLU A 753 15.86 7.55 -15.86
N HIS A 754 16.59 7.72 -16.93
CA HIS A 754 17.79 8.58 -16.99
C HIS A 754 17.49 9.99 -17.51
N SER A 755 16.32 10.53 -17.21
CA SER A 755 15.88 11.85 -17.71
C SER A 755 16.86 12.99 -17.41
N GLY A 756 17.49 12.98 -16.23
CA GLY A 756 18.54 13.97 -15.92
C GLY A 756 19.70 13.96 -16.92
N MET A 757 20.14 12.78 -17.36
CA MET A 757 21.12 12.62 -18.40
C MET A 757 20.56 13.05 -19.77
N LEU A 758 19.36 12.58 -20.10
CA LEU A 758 18.71 12.83 -21.38
C LEU A 758 18.52 14.35 -21.66
N PHE A 759 18.14 15.13 -20.65
CA PHE A 759 17.81 16.54 -20.81
C PHE A 759 18.95 17.52 -20.46
N ASN A 760 19.99 17.07 -19.77
CA ASN A 760 21.07 17.96 -19.32
C ASN A 760 22.39 17.78 -20.10
N GLU A 761 22.55 16.69 -20.86
CA GLU A 761 23.75 16.44 -21.66
C GLU A 761 23.52 16.84 -23.12
N PRO A 762 24.27 17.82 -23.68
CA PRO A 762 24.06 18.29 -25.04
C PRO A 762 24.13 17.20 -26.11
N THR A 763 24.91 16.15 -25.88
CA THR A 763 25.02 15.01 -26.80
C THR A 763 23.72 14.25 -27.00
N PHE A 764 22.71 14.41 -26.12
CA PHE A 764 21.40 13.76 -26.21
C PHE A 764 20.27 14.71 -26.63
N GLU A 765 20.57 15.96 -27.07
CA GLU A 765 19.53 16.94 -27.42
C GLU A 765 18.54 16.41 -28.47
N GLN A 766 19.05 15.79 -29.54
CA GLN A 766 18.22 15.20 -30.59
C GLN A 766 17.39 14.02 -30.05
N LEU A 767 17.98 13.15 -29.23
CA LEU A 767 17.29 12.02 -28.60
C LEU A 767 16.23 12.51 -27.63
N ALA A 768 16.51 13.57 -26.85
CA ALA A 768 15.55 14.20 -25.96
C ALA A 768 14.35 14.77 -26.71
N GLY A 769 14.59 15.44 -27.86
CA GLY A 769 13.54 15.92 -28.75
C GLY A 769 12.63 14.78 -29.24
N SER A 770 13.22 13.74 -29.82
CA SER A 770 12.48 12.56 -30.29
C SER A 770 11.71 11.83 -29.16
N ALA A 771 12.26 11.81 -27.94
CA ALA A 771 11.60 11.25 -26.80
C ALA A 771 10.36 12.07 -26.40
N VAL A 772 10.44 13.39 -26.41
CA VAL A 772 9.28 14.26 -26.13
C VAL A 772 8.20 14.08 -27.19
N GLU A 773 8.58 14.03 -28.49
CA GLU A 773 7.65 13.75 -29.59
C GLU A 773 6.93 12.41 -29.41
N ALA A 774 7.66 11.36 -28.98
CA ALA A 774 7.07 10.07 -28.69
C ALA A 774 6.08 10.13 -27.53
N LEU A 775 6.38 10.87 -26.44
CA LEU A 775 5.43 11.09 -25.35
C LEU A 775 4.19 11.87 -25.81
N VAL A 776 4.34 12.88 -26.69
CA VAL A 776 3.19 13.62 -27.25
C VAL A 776 2.28 12.69 -28.04
N ALA A 777 2.84 11.80 -28.87
CA ALA A 777 2.08 10.84 -29.64
C ALA A 777 1.32 9.87 -28.72
N LEU A 778 1.98 9.29 -27.72
CA LEU A 778 1.33 8.40 -26.75
C LEU A 778 0.30 9.14 -25.89
N ALA A 779 0.59 10.37 -25.49
CA ALA A 779 -0.34 11.19 -24.72
C ALA A 779 -1.64 11.49 -25.48
N THR A 780 -1.57 11.61 -26.81
CA THR A 780 -2.68 11.99 -27.68
C THR A 780 -3.48 10.78 -28.14
N ASP A 781 -2.80 9.71 -28.54
CA ASP A 781 -3.40 8.65 -29.35
C ASP A 781 -3.45 7.28 -28.66
N ASP A 782 -2.75 7.06 -27.54
CA ASP A 782 -2.74 5.73 -26.92
C ASP A 782 -4.08 5.40 -26.25
N PRO A 783 -4.73 4.29 -26.65
CA PRO A 783 -6.04 3.92 -26.10
C PRO A 783 -5.98 3.41 -24.66
N SER A 784 -4.78 3.05 -24.15
CA SER A 784 -4.63 2.40 -22.85
C SER A 784 -4.45 3.41 -21.72
N PRO A 785 -5.29 3.42 -20.69
CA PRO A 785 -5.09 4.26 -19.51
C PRO A 785 -3.81 3.88 -18.73
N VAL A 786 -3.35 2.63 -18.83
CA VAL A 786 -2.07 2.17 -18.23
C VAL A 786 -0.88 2.87 -18.89
N VAL A 787 -0.90 3.02 -20.22
CA VAL A 787 0.16 3.75 -20.94
C VAL A 787 0.09 5.24 -20.62
N ARG A 788 -1.11 5.83 -20.63
CA ARG A 788 -1.28 7.25 -20.26
C ARG A 788 -0.82 7.55 -18.82
N ARG A 789 -0.98 6.58 -17.90
CA ARG A 789 -0.40 6.64 -16.54
C ARG A 789 1.14 6.74 -16.60
N ALA A 790 1.80 5.88 -17.37
CA ALA A 790 3.25 5.91 -17.53
C ALA A 790 3.72 7.22 -18.19
N VAL A 791 2.99 7.71 -19.19
CA VAL A 791 3.26 9.01 -19.84
C VAL A 791 3.14 10.17 -18.84
N ALA A 792 2.11 10.17 -17.98
CA ALA A 792 1.92 11.20 -16.95
C ALA A 792 3.05 11.21 -15.91
N SER A 793 3.53 10.02 -15.52
CA SER A 793 4.71 9.87 -14.66
C SER A 793 5.99 10.37 -15.35
N ALA A 794 6.23 9.97 -16.59
CA ALA A 794 7.39 10.40 -17.38
C ALA A 794 7.37 11.92 -17.64
N ALA A 795 6.20 12.51 -17.91
CA ALA A 795 6.04 13.94 -18.13
C ALA A 795 6.57 14.77 -16.95
N GLN A 796 6.47 14.30 -15.72
CA GLN A 796 7.01 15.00 -14.56
C GLN A 796 8.55 15.11 -14.58
N ARG A 797 9.21 14.25 -15.34
CA ARG A 797 10.67 14.20 -15.52
C ARG A 797 11.17 15.01 -16.73
N VAL A 798 10.26 15.41 -17.61
CA VAL A 798 10.55 16.33 -18.72
C VAL A 798 10.66 17.77 -18.19
N PRO A 799 11.56 18.61 -18.67
CA PRO A 799 11.61 20.03 -18.29
C PRO A 799 10.26 20.74 -18.49
N ALA A 800 9.82 21.55 -17.53
CA ALA A 800 8.49 22.15 -17.51
C ALA A 800 8.10 22.87 -18.81
N ALA A 801 9.08 23.57 -19.44
CA ALA A 801 8.87 24.28 -20.68
C ALA A 801 8.54 23.39 -21.90
N GLN A 802 8.90 22.10 -21.84
CA GLN A 802 8.70 21.12 -22.92
C GLN A 802 7.47 20.21 -22.70
N ARG A 803 6.74 20.36 -21.60
CA ARG A 803 5.61 19.48 -21.25
C ARG A 803 4.30 19.80 -21.94
N TRP A 804 4.11 21.00 -22.47
CA TRP A 804 2.80 21.55 -22.84
C TRP A 804 2.02 20.68 -23.84
N ASP A 805 2.68 20.16 -24.87
CA ASP A 805 2.00 19.34 -25.87
C ASP A 805 1.67 17.93 -25.33
N ILE A 806 2.50 17.40 -24.43
CA ILE A 806 2.21 16.17 -23.69
C ILE A 806 0.95 16.38 -22.83
N LEU A 807 0.89 17.49 -22.07
CA LEU A 807 -0.25 17.83 -21.23
C LEU A 807 -1.52 18.05 -22.04
N LYS A 808 -1.44 18.73 -23.19
CA LYS A 808 -2.56 18.90 -24.10
C LYS A 808 -3.10 17.55 -24.56
N GLY A 809 -2.25 16.60 -24.94
CA GLY A 809 -2.62 15.25 -25.31
C GLY A 809 -3.33 14.53 -24.16
N LEU A 810 -2.72 14.42 -22.99
CA LEU A 810 -3.30 13.75 -21.82
C LEU A 810 -4.65 14.34 -21.41
N LEU A 811 -4.77 15.66 -21.37
CA LEU A 811 -5.98 16.35 -20.92
C LEU A 811 -7.10 16.36 -21.98
N SER A 812 -6.85 15.82 -23.17
CA SER A 812 -7.89 15.63 -24.21
C SER A 812 -8.75 14.37 -24.01
N HIS A 813 -8.35 13.46 -23.13
CA HIS A 813 -9.04 12.18 -22.85
C HIS A 813 -10.15 12.35 -21.82
N ALA A 814 -11.34 12.74 -22.26
CA ALA A 814 -12.51 12.94 -21.39
C ALA A 814 -12.90 11.69 -20.60
N GLU A 815 -12.65 10.50 -21.15
CA GLU A 815 -12.91 9.20 -20.54
C GLU A 815 -12.07 8.96 -19.25
N ASP A 816 -10.93 9.63 -19.11
CA ASP A 816 -10.09 9.53 -17.92
C ASP A 816 -10.61 10.34 -16.73
N ALA A 817 -11.64 11.17 -16.92
CA ALA A 817 -12.16 12.02 -15.86
C ALA A 817 -12.65 11.24 -14.61
N SER A 818 -13.07 9.99 -14.78
CA SER A 818 -13.53 9.09 -13.71
C SER A 818 -12.50 8.06 -13.29
N ASP A 819 -11.30 8.08 -13.87
CA ASP A 819 -10.20 7.20 -13.45
C ASP A 819 -9.71 7.59 -12.05
N PHE A 820 -9.32 6.59 -11.27
CA PHE A 820 -8.92 6.80 -9.88
C PHE A 820 -7.60 7.57 -9.74
N ASN A 821 -6.65 7.36 -10.65
CA ASN A 821 -5.31 7.91 -10.59
C ASN A 821 -5.07 9.05 -11.58
N LEU A 822 -5.57 8.92 -12.82
CA LEU A 822 -5.15 9.77 -13.94
C LEU A 822 -5.43 11.26 -13.73
N PRO A 823 -6.60 11.72 -13.25
CA PRO A 823 -6.84 13.13 -13.05
C PRO A 823 -5.81 13.80 -12.13
N LEU A 824 -5.40 13.08 -11.07
CA LEU A 824 -4.41 13.59 -10.12
C LEU A 824 -2.99 13.52 -10.68
N LEU A 825 -2.61 12.42 -11.33
CA LEU A 825 -1.31 12.33 -12.01
C LEU A 825 -1.16 13.39 -13.11
N TYR A 826 -2.22 13.67 -13.86
CA TYR A 826 -2.24 14.74 -14.84
C TYR A 826 -2.03 16.10 -14.19
N TRP A 827 -2.68 16.34 -13.04
CA TRP A 827 -2.45 17.57 -12.28
C TRP A 827 -1.00 17.67 -11.78
N TYR A 828 -0.41 16.62 -11.25
CA TYR A 828 0.98 16.65 -10.75
C TYR A 828 1.98 16.94 -11.88
N ALA A 829 1.72 16.46 -13.10
CA ALA A 829 2.52 16.82 -14.27
C ALA A 829 2.28 18.27 -14.73
N THR A 830 1.07 18.83 -14.50
CA THR A 830 0.63 20.15 -14.97
C THR A 830 1.00 21.28 -14.01
N GLU A 831 1.08 21.01 -12.72
CA GLU A 831 1.29 22.01 -11.65
C GLU A 831 2.48 22.94 -11.91
N GLY A 832 3.65 22.38 -12.24
CA GLY A 832 4.86 23.14 -12.51
C GLY A 832 4.72 24.08 -13.71
N PRO A 833 4.39 23.59 -14.91
CA PRO A 833 4.14 24.42 -16.09
C PRO A 833 3.14 25.54 -15.87
N VAL A 834 1.98 25.26 -15.29
CA VAL A 834 0.94 26.28 -15.01
C VAL A 834 1.47 27.39 -14.09
N SER A 835 2.37 27.06 -13.17
CA SER A 835 2.95 28.04 -12.25
C SER A 835 3.97 28.96 -12.91
N THR A 836 4.46 28.65 -14.11
CA THR A 836 5.50 29.41 -14.81
C THR A 836 4.98 30.23 -15.98
N ASP A 837 3.88 29.83 -16.64
CA ASP A 837 3.34 30.45 -17.84
C ASP A 837 1.80 30.52 -17.79
N ALA A 838 1.27 31.68 -17.36
CA ALA A 838 -0.16 31.89 -17.19
C ALA A 838 -0.93 31.94 -18.52
N ASP A 839 -0.28 32.40 -19.61
CA ASP A 839 -0.93 32.51 -20.91
C ASP A 839 -1.14 31.12 -21.51
N ARG A 840 -0.11 30.29 -21.57
CA ARG A 840 -0.22 28.88 -22.01
C ARG A 840 -1.13 28.06 -21.07
N ALA A 841 -1.11 28.32 -19.77
CA ALA A 841 -2.02 27.69 -18.82
C ALA A 841 -3.48 28.05 -19.08
N THR A 842 -3.76 29.29 -19.53
CA THR A 842 -5.12 29.74 -19.92
C THR A 842 -5.59 29.03 -21.19
N GLU A 843 -4.72 28.81 -22.17
CA GLU A 843 -5.09 28.02 -23.36
C GLU A 843 -5.32 26.56 -22.99
N LEU A 844 -4.45 25.96 -22.17
CA LEU A 844 -4.63 24.59 -21.69
C LEU A 844 -5.95 24.42 -20.92
N LEU A 845 -6.33 25.40 -20.10
CA LEU A 845 -7.62 25.42 -19.38
C LEU A 845 -8.82 25.32 -20.32
N LYS A 846 -8.78 26.01 -21.47
CA LYS A 846 -9.87 25.99 -22.47
C LYS A 846 -10.02 24.63 -23.14
N GLU A 847 -8.90 23.96 -23.38
CA GLU A 847 -8.83 22.68 -24.11
C GLU A 847 -9.01 21.46 -23.18
N CYS A 848 -8.70 21.58 -21.90
CA CYS A 848 -8.76 20.51 -20.92
C CYS A 848 -10.19 19.91 -20.80
N LYS A 849 -10.30 18.60 -21.00
CA LYS A 849 -11.57 17.86 -20.89
C LYS A 849 -11.75 17.15 -19.53
N ILE A 850 -10.76 17.23 -18.65
CA ILE A 850 -10.81 16.62 -17.31
C ILE A 850 -11.32 17.66 -16.29
N PRO A 851 -12.55 17.56 -15.77
CA PRO A 851 -13.16 18.61 -14.92
C PRO A 851 -12.30 18.95 -13.69
N LYS A 852 -11.77 17.95 -13.00
CA LYS A 852 -10.92 18.13 -11.83
C LYS A 852 -9.65 18.93 -12.15
N VAL A 853 -8.96 18.60 -13.23
CA VAL A 853 -7.74 19.32 -13.63
C VAL A 853 -8.06 20.74 -14.09
N ARG A 854 -9.18 20.94 -14.80
CA ARG A 854 -9.66 22.29 -15.15
C ARG A 854 -9.87 23.16 -13.91
N GLU A 855 -10.50 22.62 -12.88
CA GLU A 855 -10.69 23.30 -11.60
C GLU A 855 -9.34 23.70 -10.98
N PHE A 856 -8.39 22.79 -10.94
CA PHE A 856 -7.06 23.03 -10.35
C PHE A 856 -6.26 24.07 -11.15
N ILE A 857 -6.28 24.01 -12.48
CA ILE A 857 -5.66 25.05 -13.33
C ILE A 857 -6.30 26.41 -13.04
N ALA A 858 -7.63 26.52 -13.03
CA ALA A 858 -8.33 27.77 -12.76
C ALA A 858 -8.01 28.29 -11.34
N ARG A 859 -7.98 27.43 -10.34
CA ARG A 859 -7.60 27.76 -8.96
C ARG A 859 -6.18 28.31 -8.90
N ARG A 860 -5.22 27.67 -9.58
CA ARG A 860 -3.83 28.11 -9.63
C ARG A 860 -3.67 29.46 -10.33
N LEU A 861 -4.32 29.67 -11.48
CA LEU A 861 -4.29 30.95 -12.20
C LEU A 861 -4.86 32.08 -11.33
N THR A 862 -5.97 31.83 -10.62
CA THR A 862 -6.55 32.79 -9.67
C THR A 862 -5.58 33.17 -8.57
N GLN A 863 -4.90 32.20 -7.97
CA GLN A 863 -3.88 32.44 -6.94
C GLN A 863 -2.73 33.28 -7.46
N MET A 864 -2.27 33.00 -8.68
CA MET A 864 -1.19 33.78 -9.32
C MET A 864 -1.63 35.24 -9.61
N ALA A 865 -2.86 35.45 -10.03
CA ALA A 865 -3.40 36.78 -10.26
C ALA A 865 -3.51 37.58 -8.94
N LEU A 866 -4.00 36.95 -7.87
CA LEU A 866 -4.08 37.56 -6.53
C LEU A 866 -2.70 37.90 -5.94
N ALA A 867 -1.69 37.09 -6.20
CA ALA A 867 -0.32 37.33 -5.70
C ALA A 867 0.40 38.48 -6.42
N LYS A 868 -0.08 38.91 -7.60
CA LYS A 868 0.47 40.05 -8.35
C LYS A 868 -0.13 41.41 -7.94
N ASN A 869 -1.28 41.38 -7.27
CA ASN A 869 -1.97 42.55 -6.71
C ASN A 869 -1.63 42.69 -5.22
#